data_b49f3c666562e9c0a395d9af05254551
#
_entry.id   b49f3c666562e9c0a395d9af05254551
#
_cell.length_a   1.000
_cell.length_b   1.000
_cell.length_c   1.000
_cell.angle_alpha   90.00
_cell.angle_beta   90.00
_cell.angle_gamma   90.00
#
_symmetry.space_group_name_H-M   'P 1'
#
loop_
_entity.id
_entity.type
_entity.pdbx_description
1 polymer ?
#
loop_
_entity_poly.entity_id
_entity_poly.type
_entity_poly.pdbx_seq_one_letter_code
_entity_poly.pdbx_strand_id
1 'polypeptide(L)'
;MKQQKINVNSTPGFKVIKAWLASKKRKPFLFQQQTWEQVIAGNSGLVNAPTGYGKTYSVFLGSVINFINEYPKDFAAKKNNGLQLLWVTPLRALAKDIGRAMEEVITELGMQWRIGIRNGDTPISERQKQKTKMPEVLIITPESLHLLLAQKGYPDIFKQLKIIAVDEWHELLGSKRGVQVELAISRLVNLQKDSMVNSQWLMENNEKKKQQHINSAPQPINNSTIQPLNHFPSIWGISATIGNLDEARDVLLSSLNKEGIIIKASLDKKIEIASVIPDEIEKYPWAGHLGIKLAQKILPVIEHNKTTLIFINTRGMSEIWYQQLLTVSPELAGVLALHHGSIERELRTWVEEALHAGILKAVVCTSSLDLGVDFRPVETVVQVGSPKGVARFLQRAGRSGHQPDAVSKIYFLPTHSLELLEAAALKEAIAESFIESRQPLLLCFDVLMQYMCTLAISDGFYPDKIFKEIKSTFCFREILEEEWLQLLQFITAGGIALNQYDDFKKVEIIDGLYKITNRRIAMRHRMHIGTIVSDAMIKVKFLSSGFIGVIEEWFISRLNPGDVFTLAGRNLEFIMIKEMTVLVKKSNSKKSIVPSWMGGRLPLSANLGQMLRRKLNEASDNENFPEKEKELSALKPLFDLQKELSAVPKENELLIEHIETKDGFHLFVYPFEGRLVHEAMAALLAYRISKITPITFSFAMNDYGFELLSDQPIPVDDSNVYELFSEENLFADIQKAVNASEMARRKFRDIAVIGGLIFQGMPGEKVKQKHLQSSASLLFNVFAEYEPNNLLLRQAYNEVMYQQMDEVRLRNMLQRIQQSKIIITVPARLTPFCFPIKVDSMRENLTSEKLEDRVRRMQQQLDK
;
A
#
# COMPACT_ATOMS: atom_id res chain seq x y z
N MET A 1 28.05 -2.97 28.83
CA MET A 1 27.32 -3.69 29.91
C MET A 1 26.81 -5.01 29.33
N LYS A 2 27.22 -6.17 29.89
CA LYS A 2 26.67 -7.47 29.47
C LYS A 2 25.18 -7.49 29.83
N GLN A 3 24.31 -7.60 28.82
CA GLN A 3 22.88 -7.79 29.00
C GLN A 3 22.64 -9.07 29.81
N GLN A 4 22.11 -8.95 31.03
CA GLN A 4 21.63 -10.10 31.77
C GLN A 4 20.51 -10.74 30.95
N LYS A 5 20.68 -11.97 30.49
CA LYS A 5 19.60 -12.78 29.91
C LYS A 5 18.50 -12.95 30.95
N ILE A 6 17.42 -12.17 30.79
CA ILE A 6 16.24 -12.35 31.64
C ILE A 6 15.59 -13.67 31.21
N ASN A 7 15.52 -14.62 32.11
CA ASN A 7 14.76 -15.84 31.87
C ASN A 7 13.26 -15.53 32.04
N VAL A 8 12.60 -15.22 30.92
CA VAL A 8 11.16 -14.88 30.90
C VAL A 8 10.30 -15.93 31.57
N ASN A 9 10.66 -17.21 31.46
CA ASN A 9 9.89 -18.32 32.01
C ASN A 9 9.75 -18.25 33.56
N SER A 10 10.62 -17.53 34.26
CA SER A 10 10.58 -17.36 35.71
C SER A 10 9.73 -16.19 36.17
N THR A 11 9.35 -15.28 35.30
CA THR A 11 8.65 -14.04 35.63
C THR A 11 7.17 -14.25 35.98
N PRO A 12 6.60 -13.46 36.92
CA PRO A 12 5.19 -13.57 37.30
C PRO A 12 4.25 -13.38 36.10
N GLY A 13 4.50 -12.38 35.26
CA GLY A 13 3.68 -12.07 34.12
C GLY A 13 3.65 -13.20 33.09
N PHE A 14 4.79 -13.84 32.84
CA PHE A 14 4.81 -14.98 31.91
C PHE A 14 3.99 -16.17 32.46
N LYS A 15 4.06 -16.43 33.77
CA LYS A 15 3.26 -17.52 34.38
C LYS A 15 1.77 -17.29 34.21
N VAL A 16 1.30 -16.04 34.41
CA VAL A 16 -0.10 -15.66 34.23
C VAL A 16 -0.53 -15.85 32.76
N ILE A 17 0.24 -15.34 31.79
CA ILE A 17 -0.08 -15.48 30.37
C ILE A 17 -0.03 -16.94 29.90
N LYS A 18 0.93 -17.74 30.40
CA LYS A 18 1.01 -19.16 30.08
C LYS A 18 -0.22 -19.92 30.61
N ALA A 19 -0.70 -19.61 31.81
CA ALA A 19 -1.92 -20.20 32.38
C ALA A 19 -3.15 -19.79 31.54
N TRP A 20 -3.25 -18.54 31.13
CA TRP A 20 -4.32 -18.04 30.23
C TRP A 20 -4.31 -18.76 28.88
N LEU A 21 -3.16 -18.91 28.22
CA LEU A 21 -3.05 -19.66 26.96
C LEU A 21 -3.45 -21.15 27.15
N ALA A 22 -3.06 -21.76 28.27
CA ALA A 22 -3.42 -23.14 28.57
C ALA A 22 -4.94 -23.33 28.76
N SER A 23 -5.64 -22.35 29.36
CA SER A 23 -7.12 -22.36 29.47
C SER A 23 -7.80 -22.34 28.11
N LYS A 24 -7.16 -21.73 27.08
CA LYS A 24 -7.60 -21.72 25.69
C LYS A 24 -7.11 -22.93 24.90
N LYS A 25 -6.46 -23.89 25.48
CA LYS A 25 -5.80 -25.05 24.83
C LYS A 25 -4.76 -24.61 23.78
N ARG A 26 -4.07 -23.50 24.03
CA ARG A 26 -3.03 -22.94 23.15
C ARG A 26 -1.66 -22.95 23.83
N LYS A 27 -0.62 -23.04 22.99
CA LYS A 27 0.79 -22.87 23.41
C LYS A 27 1.37 -21.66 22.67
N PRO A 28 2.26 -20.88 23.32
CA PRO A 28 2.92 -19.79 22.65
C PRO A 28 3.90 -20.32 21.58
N PHE A 29 3.98 -19.64 20.46
CA PHE A 29 5.01 -19.92 19.46
C PHE A 29 6.38 -19.43 19.93
N LEU A 30 7.45 -20.00 19.41
CA LEU A 30 8.81 -19.63 19.77
C LEU A 30 9.09 -18.14 19.51
N PHE A 31 8.69 -17.63 18.34
CA PHE A 31 8.87 -16.22 18.01
C PHE A 31 8.11 -15.28 18.96
N GLN A 32 6.94 -15.68 19.48
CA GLN A 32 6.21 -14.92 20.50
C GLN A 32 6.99 -14.85 21.81
N GLN A 33 7.52 -15.99 22.28
CA GLN A 33 8.33 -16.03 23.50
C GLN A 33 9.61 -15.18 23.35
N GLN A 34 10.30 -15.29 22.22
CA GLN A 34 11.46 -14.47 21.91
C GLN A 34 11.10 -12.98 21.90
N THR A 35 9.94 -12.60 21.33
CA THR A 35 9.47 -11.21 21.36
C THR A 35 9.21 -10.73 22.78
N TRP A 36 8.54 -11.54 23.62
CA TRP A 36 8.28 -11.18 25.02
C TRP A 36 9.57 -10.98 25.83
N GLU A 37 10.58 -11.81 25.61
CA GLU A 37 11.92 -11.65 26.19
C GLU A 37 12.52 -10.28 25.86
N GLN A 38 12.45 -9.92 24.59
CA GLN A 38 13.04 -8.66 24.13
C GLN A 38 12.22 -7.43 24.56
N VAL A 39 10.89 -7.53 24.59
CA VAL A 39 10.01 -6.47 25.09
C VAL A 39 10.27 -6.20 26.58
N ILE A 40 10.40 -7.25 27.40
CA ILE A 40 10.69 -7.12 28.85
C ILE A 40 12.10 -6.55 29.07
N ALA A 41 13.05 -6.89 28.20
CA ALA A 41 14.40 -6.33 28.25
C ALA A 41 14.47 -4.85 27.79
N GLY A 42 13.36 -4.25 27.33
CA GLY A 42 13.29 -2.88 26.81
C GLY A 42 13.94 -2.70 25.46
N ASN A 43 14.13 -3.76 24.70
CA ASN A 43 14.67 -3.71 23.35
C ASN A 43 13.61 -3.32 22.31
N SER A 44 14.07 -2.87 21.15
CA SER A 44 13.25 -2.51 19.99
C SER A 44 13.55 -3.42 18.81
N GLY A 45 12.60 -3.64 17.91
CA GLY A 45 12.83 -4.52 16.79
C GLY A 45 11.68 -4.66 15.80
N LEU A 46 11.81 -5.68 14.94
CA LEU A 46 10.83 -6.05 13.93
C LEU A 46 10.46 -7.53 14.08
N VAL A 47 9.16 -7.81 14.21
CA VAL A 47 8.61 -9.16 14.20
C VAL A 47 8.11 -9.49 12.81
N ASN A 48 8.67 -10.53 12.19
CA ASN A 48 8.23 -11.04 10.89
C ASN A 48 7.65 -12.45 11.06
N ALA A 49 6.35 -12.58 10.79
CA ALA A 49 5.66 -13.86 10.87
C ALA A 49 4.49 -13.92 9.86
N PRO A 50 4.15 -15.10 9.33
CA PRO A 50 3.01 -15.28 8.44
C PRO A 50 1.69 -14.83 9.06
N THR A 51 0.70 -14.56 8.22
CA THR A 51 -0.66 -14.23 8.69
C THR A 51 -1.32 -15.43 9.37
N GLY A 52 -2.12 -15.19 10.42
CA GLY A 52 -2.83 -16.25 11.16
C GLY A 52 -2.06 -16.83 12.36
N TYR A 53 -0.77 -16.48 12.55
CA TYR A 53 0.05 -17.03 13.66
C TYR A 53 0.07 -16.14 14.92
N GLY A 54 -0.87 -15.21 15.05
CA GLY A 54 -0.99 -14.39 16.26
C GLY A 54 0.13 -13.38 16.44
N LYS A 55 0.54 -12.70 15.36
CA LYS A 55 1.53 -11.59 15.40
C LYS A 55 1.17 -10.52 16.42
N THR A 56 -0.10 -10.17 16.52
CA THR A 56 -0.61 -9.20 17.51
C THR A 56 -0.24 -9.58 18.92
N TYR A 57 -0.36 -10.86 19.29
CA TYR A 57 -0.02 -11.35 20.60
C TYR A 57 1.49 -11.33 20.91
N SER A 58 2.36 -11.25 19.90
CA SER A 58 3.81 -11.18 20.14
C SER A 58 4.20 -9.89 20.89
N VAL A 59 3.67 -8.73 20.48
CA VAL A 59 3.98 -7.46 21.12
C VAL A 59 2.99 -7.12 22.23
N PHE A 60 1.69 -7.35 22.01
CA PHE A 60 0.66 -7.03 22.99
C PHE A 60 0.82 -7.82 24.30
N LEU A 61 0.97 -9.16 24.24
CA LEU A 61 1.17 -9.95 25.46
C LEU A 61 2.51 -9.64 26.12
N GLY A 62 3.55 -9.29 25.34
CA GLY A 62 4.81 -8.79 25.90
C GLY A 62 4.61 -7.54 26.75
N SER A 63 3.76 -6.60 26.30
CA SER A 63 3.36 -5.41 27.07
C SER A 63 2.61 -5.76 28.35
N VAL A 64 1.66 -6.71 28.28
CA VAL A 64 0.88 -7.19 29.44
C VAL A 64 1.80 -7.88 30.44
N ILE A 65 2.70 -8.77 29.98
CA ILE A 65 3.69 -9.45 30.83
C ILE A 65 4.57 -8.43 31.56
N ASN A 66 5.05 -7.41 30.84
CA ASN A 66 5.88 -6.36 31.43
C ASN A 66 5.12 -5.62 32.54
N PHE A 67 3.86 -5.26 32.31
CA PHE A 67 3.03 -4.59 33.31
C PHE A 67 2.75 -5.47 34.53
N ILE A 68 2.45 -6.77 34.35
CA ILE A 68 2.26 -7.72 35.46
C ILE A 68 3.56 -7.88 36.27
N ASN A 69 4.72 -7.90 35.58
CA ASN A 69 6.02 -7.98 36.27
C ASN A 69 6.31 -6.75 37.16
N GLU A 70 5.86 -5.58 36.75
CA GLU A 70 5.99 -4.33 37.54
C GLU A 70 5.01 -4.32 38.75
N TYR A 71 3.83 -4.91 38.59
CA TYR A 71 2.75 -4.89 39.57
C TYR A 71 2.21 -6.29 39.87
N PRO A 72 3.06 -7.23 40.35
CA PRO A 72 2.68 -8.64 40.41
C PRO A 72 1.57 -8.96 41.43
N LYS A 73 1.33 -8.10 42.43
CA LYS A 73 0.30 -8.31 43.45
C LYS A 73 -1.03 -7.63 43.15
N ASP A 74 -1.03 -6.53 42.40
CA ASP A 74 -2.17 -5.62 42.22
C ASP A 74 -2.49 -5.29 40.76
N PHE A 75 -1.87 -5.94 39.76
CA PHE A 75 -2.02 -5.66 38.36
C PHE A 75 -3.49 -5.67 37.89
N ALA A 76 -4.32 -6.56 38.46
CA ALA A 76 -5.74 -6.68 38.14
C ALA A 76 -6.57 -5.50 38.67
N ALA A 77 -6.22 -4.95 39.84
CA ALA A 77 -6.96 -3.86 40.50
C ALA A 77 -6.50 -2.47 40.07
N LYS A 78 -5.33 -2.35 39.45
CA LYS A 78 -4.70 -1.06 39.13
C LYS A 78 -5.41 -0.31 38.03
N LYS A 79 -5.79 0.95 38.32
CA LYS A 79 -6.58 1.85 37.44
C LYS A 79 -5.78 3.10 37.12
N ASN A 80 -6.16 3.78 36.01
CA ASN A 80 -5.62 5.07 35.59
C ASN A 80 -4.10 5.06 35.37
N ASN A 81 -3.63 4.05 34.65
CA ASN A 81 -2.19 3.84 34.43
C ASN A 81 -1.64 4.77 33.33
N GLY A 82 -2.50 5.57 32.67
CA GLY A 82 -2.14 6.33 31.48
C GLY A 82 -1.88 5.45 30.27
N LEU A 83 -1.47 6.05 29.15
CA LEU A 83 -1.17 5.32 27.94
C LEU A 83 0.11 4.48 28.10
N GLN A 84 -0.01 3.15 28.07
CA GLN A 84 1.10 2.21 28.18
C GLN A 84 1.57 1.70 26.83
N LEU A 85 0.62 1.46 25.90
CA LEU A 85 0.86 0.92 24.58
C LEU A 85 0.17 1.77 23.50
N LEU A 86 0.94 2.30 22.57
CA LEU A 86 0.44 2.95 21.35
C LEU A 86 0.55 1.95 20.19
N TRP A 87 -0.58 1.59 19.58
CA TRP A 87 -0.66 0.64 18.48
C TRP A 87 -1.04 1.36 17.19
N VAL A 88 -0.08 1.57 16.30
CA VAL A 88 -0.31 2.23 15.01
C VAL A 88 -0.67 1.18 13.97
N THR A 89 -1.80 1.36 13.28
CA THR A 89 -2.28 0.45 12.22
C THR A 89 -2.70 1.20 10.97
N PRO A 90 -2.40 0.70 9.75
CA PRO A 90 -2.77 1.38 8.51
C PRO A 90 -4.27 1.35 8.20
N LEU A 91 -5.02 0.38 8.71
CA LEU A 91 -6.40 0.13 8.32
C LEU A 91 -7.40 0.26 9.48
N ARG A 92 -8.55 0.91 9.18
CA ARG A 92 -9.65 1.11 10.15
C ARG A 92 -10.34 -0.21 10.53
N ALA A 93 -10.54 -1.11 9.56
CA ALA A 93 -11.15 -2.43 9.80
C ALA A 93 -10.28 -3.25 10.75
N LEU A 94 -8.96 -3.33 10.48
CA LEU A 94 -7.99 -4.04 11.30
C LEU A 94 -7.98 -3.55 12.77
N ALA A 95 -8.16 -2.23 12.98
CA ALA A 95 -8.20 -1.66 14.33
C ALA A 95 -9.32 -2.25 15.21
N LYS A 96 -10.49 -2.57 14.64
CA LYS A 96 -11.60 -3.18 15.37
C LYS A 96 -11.29 -4.61 15.80
N ASP A 97 -10.73 -5.42 14.90
CA ASP A 97 -10.44 -6.83 15.18
C ASP A 97 -9.31 -6.98 16.20
N ILE A 98 -8.25 -6.16 16.05
CA ILE A 98 -7.17 -6.07 17.04
C ILE A 98 -7.75 -5.66 18.41
N GLY A 99 -8.62 -4.63 18.43
CA GLY A 99 -9.25 -4.15 19.64
C GLY A 99 -10.05 -5.24 20.37
N ARG A 100 -10.89 -5.98 19.64
CA ARG A 100 -11.67 -7.10 20.19
C ARG A 100 -10.76 -8.19 20.79
N ALA A 101 -9.70 -8.58 20.06
CA ALA A 101 -8.75 -9.59 20.52
C ALA A 101 -8.01 -9.14 21.79
N MET A 102 -7.64 -7.86 21.89
CA MET A 102 -7.01 -7.30 23.08
C MET A 102 -7.98 -7.20 24.26
N GLU A 103 -9.23 -6.75 24.02
CA GLU A 103 -10.28 -6.66 25.05
C GLU A 103 -10.61 -8.04 25.66
N GLU A 104 -10.68 -9.10 24.84
CA GLU A 104 -10.87 -10.48 25.31
C GLU A 104 -9.79 -10.84 26.33
N VAL A 105 -8.50 -10.61 26.01
CA VAL A 105 -7.38 -10.91 26.91
C VAL A 105 -7.49 -10.14 28.23
N ILE A 106 -7.71 -8.82 28.13
CA ILE A 106 -7.77 -7.95 29.32
C ILE A 106 -8.94 -8.33 30.23
N THR A 107 -10.10 -8.61 29.65
CA THR A 107 -11.29 -9.02 30.39
C THR A 107 -11.08 -10.36 31.10
N GLU A 108 -10.51 -11.35 30.42
CA GLU A 108 -10.28 -12.66 30.96
C GLU A 108 -9.16 -12.71 32.03
N LEU A 109 -8.18 -11.80 31.93
CA LEU A 109 -7.18 -11.60 32.97
C LEU A 109 -7.68 -10.77 34.16
N GLY A 110 -8.91 -10.26 34.12
CA GLY A 110 -9.50 -9.41 35.15
C GLY A 110 -8.82 -8.04 35.31
N MET A 111 -8.05 -7.59 34.29
CA MET A 111 -7.34 -6.33 34.33
C MET A 111 -8.28 -5.13 34.10
N GLN A 112 -7.94 -3.97 34.66
CA GLN A 112 -8.71 -2.73 34.52
C GLN A 112 -8.20 -1.84 33.36
N TRP A 113 -7.41 -2.40 32.44
CA TRP A 113 -6.97 -1.69 31.23
C TRP A 113 -8.16 -1.47 30.28
N ARG A 114 -8.14 -0.34 29.62
CA ARG A 114 -9.11 0.02 28.59
C ARG A 114 -8.42 0.04 27.23
N ILE A 115 -9.09 -0.51 26.24
CA ILE A 115 -8.64 -0.49 24.86
C ILE A 115 -9.42 0.64 24.14
N GLY A 116 -8.72 1.60 23.58
CA GLY A 116 -9.32 2.70 22.81
C GLY A 116 -8.95 2.61 21.33
N ILE A 117 -9.91 2.91 20.46
CA ILE A 117 -9.66 3.01 19.02
C ILE A 117 -9.85 4.46 18.60
N ARG A 118 -8.86 5.00 17.84
CA ARG A 118 -8.91 6.35 17.32
C ARG A 118 -8.55 6.39 15.84
N ASN A 119 -9.55 6.55 15.00
CA ASN A 119 -9.41 6.68 13.55
C ASN A 119 -10.48 7.63 13.00
N GLY A 120 -10.59 7.76 11.66
CA GLY A 120 -11.57 8.62 11.02
C GLY A 120 -13.04 8.32 11.37
N ASP A 121 -13.31 7.07 11.78
CA ASP A 121 -14.65 6.59 12.09
C ASP A 121 -15.04 6.72 13.57
N THR A 122 -14.09 7.05 14.45
CA THR A 122 -14.34 7.20 15.89
C THR A 122 -15.26 8.37 16.18
N PRO A 123 -16.39 8.17 16.88
CA PRO A 123 -17.35 9.23 17.21
C PRO A 123 -16.70 10.38 18.00
N ILE A 124 -17.20 11.59 17.83
CA ILE A 124 -16.70 12.78 18.53
C ILE A 124 -16.79 12.61 20.05
N SER A 125 -17.91 12.03 20.53
CA SER A 125 -18.12 11.75 21.96
C SER A 125 -17.03 10.84 22.54
N GLU A 126 -16.66 9.81 21.80
CA GLU A 126 -15.59 8.89 22.23
C GLU A 126 -14.21 9.57 22.19
N ARG A 127 -13.92 10.38 21.17
CA ARG A 127 -12.69 11.18 21.11
C ARG A 127 -12.58 12.16 22.28
N GLN A 128 -13.70 12.70 22.76
CA GLN A 128 -13.73 13.57 23.94
C GLN A 128 -13.48 12.80 25.23
N LYS A 129 -14.08 11.61 25.42
CA LYS A 129 -13.78 10.72 26.54
C LYS A 129 -12.31 10.33 26.60
N GLN A 130 -11.69 10.03 25.45
CA GLN A 130 -10.27 9.72 25.36
C GLN A 130 -9.38 10.90 25.76
N LYS A 131 -9.83 12.16 25.58
CA LYS A 131 -9.07 13.35 26.05
C LYS A 131 -9.06 13.46 27.57
N THR A 132 -10.17 13.18 28.22
CA THR A 132 -10.30 13.32 29.69
C THR A 132 -9.73 12.10 30.41
N LYS A 133 -9.83 10.93 29.80
CA LYS A 133 -9.37 9.67 30.38
C LYS A 133 -8.74 8.80 29.29
N MET A 134 -7.44 9.00 29.05
CA MET A 134 -6.67 8.24 28.04
C MET A 134 -6.71 6.75 28.39
N PRO A 135 -6.97 5.84 27.40
CA PRO A 135 -6.91 4.40 27.61
C PRO A 135 -5.47 3.93 27.77
N GLU A 136 -5.28 2.79 28.41
CA GLU A 136 -3.98 2.15 28.60
C GLU A 136 -3.39 1.62 27.28
N VAL A 137 -4.26 1.19 26.34
CA VAL A 137 -3.91 0.84 24.95
C VAL A 137 -4.69 1.72 24.00
N LEU A 138 -3.98 2.40 23.11
CA LEU A 138 -4.61 3.21 22.05
C LEU A 138 -4.23 2.66 20.67
N ILE A 139 -5.21 2.12 19.96
CA ILE A 139 -5.10 1.69 18.55
C ILE A 139 -5.43 2.88 17.68
N ILE A 140 -4.49 3.30 16.82
CA ILE A 140 -4.59 4.57 16.10
C ILE A 140 -4.07 4.46 14.66
N THR A 141 -4.65 5.24 13.74
CA THR A 141 -4.09 5.39 12.38
C THR A 141 -3.05 6.52 12.33
N PRO A 142 -2.10 6.51 11.36
CA PRO A 142 -1.07 7.56 11.24
C PRO A 142 -1.65 8.97 11.22
N GLU A 143 -2.70 9.20 10.45
CA GLU A 143 -3.38 10.51 10.36
C GLU A 143 -3.98 10.94 11.71
N SER A 144 -4.58 10.01 12.43
CA SER A 144 -5.15 10.27 13.75
C SER A 144 -4.10 10.51 14.82
N LEU A 145 -2.91 9.92 14.67
CA LEU A 145 -1.77 10.19 15.54
C LEU A 145 -1.27 11.63 15.33
N HIS A 146 -1.15 12.11 14.09
CA HIS A 146 -0.82 13.51 13.82
C HIS A 146 -1.91 14.47 14.33
N LEU A 147 -3.20 14.09 14.24
CA LEU A 147 -4.29 14.85 14.87
C LEU A 147 -4.17 14.90 16.40
N LEU A 148 -3.57 13.88 17.03
CA LEU A 148 -3.30 13.87 18.45
C LEU A 148 -2.13 14.80 18.80
N LEU A 149 -1.04 14.79 18.01
CA LEU A 149 0.09 15.72 18.11
C LEU A 149 -0.32 17.18 17.86
N ALA A 150 -1.41 17.43 17.11
CA ALA A 150 -1.97 18.75 16.86
C ALA A 150 -2.77 19.34 18.04
N GLN A 151 -2.84 18.66 19.20
CA GLN A 151 -3.55 19.13 20.39
C GLN A 151 -2.59 19.87 21.31
N LYS A 152 -3.08 20.91 21.97
CA LYS A 152 -2.33 21.59 23.04
C LYS A 152 -2.13 20.64 24.21
N GLY A 153 -0.93 20.62 24.80
CA GLY A 153 -0.58 19.76 25.92
C GLY A 153 -0.47 18.25 25.54
N TYR A 154 -0.31 17.94 24.24
CA TYR A 154 -0.16 16.55 23.81
C TYR A 154 1.02 15.79 24.46
N PRO A 155 2.12 16.42 24.89
CA PRO A 155 3.21 15.69 25.56
C PRO A 155 2.74 14.95 26.81
N ASP A 156 1.75 15.48 27.54
CA ASP A 156 1.23 14.87 28.76
C ASP A 156 0.53 13.51 28.49
N ILE A 157 -0.01 13.34 27.30
CA ILE A 157 -0.67 12.10 26.87
C ILE A 157 0.33 10.93 26.85
N PHE A 158 1.58 11.22 26.44
CA PHE A 158 2.59 10.20 26.18
C PHE A 158 3.58 10.00 27.35
N LYS A 159 3.40 10.68 28.49
CA LYS A 159 4.30 10.56 29.65
C LYS A 159 4.52 9.14 30.17
N GLN A 160 3.48 8.30 30.13
CA GLN A 160 3.50 6.93 30.63
C GLN A 160 3.70 5.88 29.51
N LEU A 161 3.97 6.32 28.27
CA LEU A 161 4.11 5.45 27.12
C LEU A 161 5.38 4.59 27.24
N LYS A 162 5.20 3.25 27.17
CA LYS A 162 6.30 2.29 27.27
C LYS A 162 6.61 1.60 25.96
N ILE A 163 5.58 1.37 25.13
CA ILE A 163 5.74 0.62 23.89
C ILE A 163 4.98 1.32 22.76
N ILE A 164 5.64 1.41 21.61
CA ILE A 164 5.03 1.81 20.33
C ILE A 164 5.08 0.57 19.43
N ALA A 165 3.91 0.07 19.04
CA ALA A 165 3.78 -1.00 18.07
C ALA A 165 3.30 -0.43 16.74
N VAL A 166 3.95 -0.80 15.63
CA VAL A 166 3.56 -0.41 14.27
C VAL A 166 3.18 -1.67 13.51
N ASP A 167 1.88 -1.85 13.33
CA ASP A 167 1.33 -3.03 12.67
C ASP A 167 1.31 -2.88 11.15
N GLU A 168 1.41 -4.01 10.46
CA GLU A 168 1.51 -4.10 9.01
C GLU A 168 2.53 -3.10 8.43
N TRP A 169 3.72 -3.03 9.06
CA TRP A 169 4.75 -2.06 8.70
C TRP A 169 5.15 -2.12 7.23
N HIS A 170 5.11 -3.28 6.61
CA HIS A 170 5.36 -3.47 5.18
C HIS A 170 4.36 -2.73 4.27
N GLU A 171 3.16 -2.39 4.75
CA GLU A 171 2.19 -1.58 4.01
C GLU A 171 2.41 -0.07 4.18
N LEU A 172 3.04 0.32 5.27
CA LEU A 172 3.40 1.71 5.57
C LEU A 172 4.74 2.10 4.94
N LEU A 173 5.71 1.21 4.97
CA LEU A 173 7.03 1.39 4.36
C LEU A 173 6.88 1.68 2.86
N GLY A 174 7.59 2.70 2.36
CA GLY A 174 7.48 3.15 0.97
C GLY A 174 6.22 3.98 0.68
N SER A 175 5.54 4.48 1.70
CA SER A 175 4.38 5.37 1.57
C SER A 175 4.53 6.64 2.40
N LYS A 176 3.85 7.73 2.00
CA LYS A 176 3.80 8.98 2.80
C LYS A 176 3.18 8.78 4.19
N ARG A 177 2.36 7.74 4.36
CA ARG A 177 1.83 7.35 5.69
C ARG A 177 2.92 6.76 6.59
N GLY A 178 3.88 6.03 6.00
CA GLY A 178 5.07 5.55 6.70
C GLY A 178 5.93 6.73 7.17
N VAL A 179 6.12 7.75 6.32
CA VAL A 179 6.83 8.98 6.69
C VAL A 179 6.14 9.71 7.85
N GLN A 180 4.80 9.77 7.87
CA GLN A 180 4.06 10.28 9.04
C GLN A 180 4.38 9.48 10.32
N VAL A 181 4.48 8.15 10.22
CA VAL A 181 4.85 7.30 11.36
C VAL A 181 6.27 7.58 11.83
N GLU A 182 7.25 7.69 10.92
CA GLU A 182 8.64 8.04 11.26
C GLU A 182 8.73 9.36 12.01
N LEU A 183 8.08 10.43 11.50
CA LEU A 183 8.05 11.75 12.14
C LEU A 183 7.39 11.71 13.54
N ALA A 184 6.27 10.99 13.66
CA ALA A 184 5.59 10.84 14.94
C ALA A 184 6.45 10.07 15.96
N ILE A 185 7.09 8.97 15.55
CA ILE A 185 7.99 8.20 16.41
C ILE A 185 9.16 9.05 16.86
N SER A 186 9.82 9.78 15.93
CA SER A 186 10.92 10.67 16.27
C SER A 186 10.50 11.70 17.32
N ARG A 187 9.31 12.31 17.18
CA ARG A 187 8.76 13.23 18.17
C ARG A 187 8.56 12.59 19.54
N LEU A 188 7.92 11.41 19.57
CA LEU A 188 7.62 10.72 20.83
C LEU A 188 8.90 10.28 21.57
N VAL A 189 9.92 9.83 20.84
CA VAL A 189 11.24 9.50 21.39
C VAL A 189 11.90 10.73 22.01
N ASN A 190 11.88 11.87 21.32
CA ASN A 190 12.54 13.09 21.79
C ASN A 190 11.79 13.77 22.96
N LEU A 191 10.45 13.67 23.01
CA LEU A 191 9.69 14.13 24.19
C LEU A 191 10.14 13.42 25.48
N GLN A 192 10.47 12.15 25.40
CA GLN A 192 10.95 11.40 26.56
C GLN A 192 12.41 11.73 26.92
N LYS A 193 13.27 12.00 25.90
CA LYS A 193 14.63 12.51 26.14
C LYS A 193 14.60 13.81 26.92
N ASP A 194 13.74 14.75 26.53
CA ASP A 194 13.58 16.04 27.19
C ASP A 194 13.11 15.89 28.64
N SER A 195 12.17 15.01 28.90
CA SER A 195 11.66 14.78 30.25
C SER A 195 12.74 14.18 31.18
N MET A 196 13.63 13.34 30.65
CA MET A 196 14.76 12.78 31.39
C MET A 196 15.78 13.84 31.74
N VAL A 197 16.19 14.67 30.81
CA VAL A 197 17.15 15.76 31.02
C VAL A 197 16.64 16.73 32.10
N ASN A 198 15.36 17.12 32.03
CA ASN A 198 14.73 17.97 33.01
C ASN A 198 14.66 17.29 34.40
N SER A 199 14.40 16.00 34.46
CA SER A 199 14.36 15.28 35.73
C SER A 199 15.74 15.14 36.36
N GLN A 200 16.80 14.89 35.60
CA GLN A 200 18.18 14.86 36.07
C GLN A 200 18.64 16.21 36.59
N TRP A 201 18.36 17.29 35.85
CA TRP A 201 18.67 18.66 36.29
C TRP A 201 17.98 19.03 37.60
N LEU A 202 16.69 18.65 37.75
CA LEU A 202 15.96 18.85 39.01
C LEU A 202 16.55 18.07 40.20
N MET A 203 17.00 16.84 39.96
CA MET A 203 17.66 16.03 40.98
C MET A 203 19.00 16.63 41.40
N GLU A 204 19.86 16.99 40.45
CA GLU A 204 21.14 17.61 40.68
C GLU A 204 21.00 18.96 41.42
N ASN A 205 20.01 19.77 41.09
CA ASN A 205 19.74 21.03 41.79
C ASN A 205 19.16 20.83 43.20
N ASN A 206 18.35 19.78 43.39
CA ASN A 206 17.84 19.42 44.72
C ASN A 206 18.96 18.87 45.61
N GLU A 207 19.90 18.09 45.07
CA GLU A 207 21.08 17.63 45.79
C GLU A 207 22.01 18.77 46.14
N LYS A 208 22.25 19.73 45.23
CA LYS A 208 23.03 20.95 45.53
C LYS A 208 22.36 21.81 46.61
N LYS A 209 21.02 21.96 46.59
CA LYS A 209 20.29 22.65 47.67
C LYS A 209 20.33 21.90 49.00
N LYS A 210 20.29 20.55 49.01
CA LYS A 210 20.45 19.74 50.23
C LYS A 210 21.86 19.85 50.78
N GLN A 211 22.90 19.93 49.97
CA GLN A 211 24.29 20.13 50.45
C GLN A 211 24.52 21.51 51.01
N GLN A 212 23.75 22.55 50.65
CA GLN A 212 23.80 23.88 51.23
C GLN A 212 23.06 24.01 52.56
N HIS A 213 22.24 23.01 52.98
CA HIS A 213 21.44 23.02 54.21
C HIS A 213 21.84 21.97 55.25
N ILE A 214 22.98 21.26 55.11
CA ILE A 214 23.43 20.30 56.09
C ILE A 214 24.27 21.01 57.16
N ASN A 215 23.58 21.60 58.15
CA ASN A 215 24.07 21.81 59.50
C ASN A 215 22.94 21.60 60.53
N SER A 216 22.36 20.40 60.58
CA SER A 216 21.57 19.87 61.70
C SER A 216 21.26 18.39 61.48
N ALA A 217 21.35 17.63 62.54
CA ALA A 217 21.43 16.17 62.70
C ALA A 217 20.40 15.35 61.94
N PRO A 218 20.74 14.08 61.60
CA PRO A 218 19.91 13.25 60.71
C PRO A 218 18.85 12.46 61.47
N GLN A 219 17.59 12.56 61.08
CA GLN A 219 16.58 11.54 61.36
C GLN A 219 16.44 10.58 60.16
N PRO A 220 16.23 9.29 60.36
CA PRO A 220 16.11 8.33 59.28
C PRO A 220 14.76 8.44 58.55
N ILE A 221 14.77 8.94 57.33
CA ILE A 221 13.61 8.92 56.45
C ILE A 221 13.65 7.65 55.63
N ASN A 222 12.60 6.83 55.75
CA ASN A 222 12.33 5.64 54.93
C ASN A 222 12.50 5.97 53.44
N ASN A 223 13.53 5.42 52.83
CA ASN A 223 13.76 5.46 51.39
C ASN A 223 12.71 4.59 50.69
N SER A 224 11.57 5.13 50.35
CA SER A 224 10.82 4.65 49.22
C SER A 224 11.55 5.11 47.93
N THR A 225 12.37 4.22 47.42
CA THR A 225 13.17 4.42 46.22
C THR A 225 12.22 4.63 45.03
N ILE A 226 11.94 5.90 44.72
CA ILE A 226 11.45 6.23 43.41
C ILE A 226 12.66 6.10 42.49
N GLN A 227 12.83 4.92 41.88
CA GLN A 227 13.74 4.76 40.76
C GLN A 227 13.24 5.63 39.62
N PRO A 228 14.06 6.52 39.05
CA PRO A 228 13.70 7.24 37.86
C PRO A 228 13.47 6.21 36.74
N LEU A 229 12.29 6.22 36.13
CA LEU A 229 11.94 5.45 34.94
C LEU A 229 12.79 5.92 33.76
N ASN A 230 14.01 5.40 33.66
CA ASN A 230 14.97 5.68 32.58
C ASN A 230 14.72 4.72 31.38
N HIS A 231 13.52 4.69 30.82
CA HIS A 231 13.28 3.87 29.63
C HIS A 231 12.62 4.70 28.52
N PHE A 232 13.31 4.82 27.38
CA PHE A 232 12.68 5.19 26.13
C PHE A 232 11.60 4.18 25.79
N PRO A 233 10.50 4.59 25.13
CA PRO A 233 9.53 3.62 24.65
C PRO A 233 10.21 2.65 23.68
N SER A 234 10.03 1.35 23.90
CA SER A 234 10.47 0.36 22.93
C SER A 234 9.58 0.42 21.70
N ILE A 235 10.17 0.30 20.50
CA ILE A 235 9.49 0.40 19.21
C ILE A 235 9.50 -0.97 18.55
N TRP A 236 8.33 -1.46 18.19
CA TRP A 236 8.16 -2.77 17.58
C TRP A 236 7.38 -2.67 16.27
N GLY A 237 8.03 -3.02 15.17
CA GLY A 237 7.35 -3.26 13.90
C GLY A 237 6.78 -4.67 13.84
N ILE A 238 5.62 -4.81 13.20
CA ILE A 238 4.99 -6.09 12.93
C ILE A 238 4.77 -6.18 11.42
N SER A 239 5.33 -7.21 10.80
CA SER A 239 5.30 -7.37 9.34
C SER A 239 5.02 -8.83 8.96
N ALA A 240 4.36 -9.04 7.82
CA ALA A 240 4.16 -10.37 7.24
C ALA A 240 5.18 -10.63 6.12
N THR A 241 4.87 -10.21 4.91
CA THR A 241 5.58 -10.55 3.68
C THR A 241 6.37 -9.36 3.15
N ILE A 242 7.69 -9.35 3.37
CA ILE A 242 8.60 -8.32 2.86
C ILE A 242 9.99 -8.92 2.66
N GLY A 243 10.66 -8.56 1.55
CA GLY A 243 11.98 -9.07 1.20
C GLY A 243 13.15 -8.42 1.97
N ASN A 244 13.11 -7.10 2.18
CA ASN A 244 14.19 -6.31 2.81
C ASN A 244 13.93 -6.04 4.30
N LEU A 245 13.97 -7.08 5.12
CA LEU A 245 13.68 -6.98 6.57
C LEU A 245 14.64 -6.07 7.33
N ASP A 246 15.94 -6.11 7.00
CA ASP A 246 16.95 -5.28 7.67
C ASP A 246 16.70 -3.80 7.42
N GLU A 247 16.50 -3.40 6.18
CA GLU A 247 16.16 -2.02 5.83
C GLU A 247 14.82 -1.59 6.46
N ALA A 248 13.81 -2.45 6.46
CA ALA A 248 12.52 -2.17 7.08
C ALA A 248 12.64 -1.92 8.59
N ARG A 249 13.52 -2.66 9.30
CA ARG A 249 13.87 -2.42 10.70
C ARG A 249 14.58 -1.08 10.86
N ASP A 250 15.58 -0.80 10.03
CA ASP A 250 16.43 0.37 10.15
C ASP A 250 15.66 1.68 9.87
N VAL A 251 14.72 1.66 8.92
CA VAL A 251 13.79 2.77 8.69
C VAL A 251 12.92 3.03 9.91
N LEU A 252 12.30 2.00 10.48
CA LEU A 252 11.41 2.15 11.64
C LEU A 252 12.14 2.66 12.88
N LEU A 253 13.38 2.22 13.09
CA LEU A 253 14.15 2.47 14.30
C LEU A 253 15.18 3.59 14.15
N SER A 254 15.22 4.28 13.00
CA SER A 254 16.21 5.32 12.68
C SER A 254 16.36 6.36 13.80
N SER A 255 15.25 6.80 14.42
CA SER A 255 15.24 7.81 15.48
C SER A 255 15.86 7.35 16.82
N LEU A 256 16.09 6.05 17.00
CA LEU A 256 16.68 5.51 18.24
C LEU A 256 18.21 5.51 18.20
N ASN A 257 18.85 5.61 17.03
CA ASN A 257 20.30 5.44 16.85
C ASN A 257 20.85 4.16 17.53
N LYS A 258 20.07 3.08 17.49
CA LYS A 258 20.43 1.76 18.06
C LYS A 258 20.05 0.68 17.07
N GLU A 259 20.89 -0.34 16.98
CA GLU A 259 20.59 -1.53 16.22
C GLU A 259 19.36 -2.25 16.82
N GLY A 260 18.37 -2.53 15.99
CA GLY A 260 17.16 -3.26 16.37
C GLY A 260 17.29 -4.75 16.16
N ILE A 261 16.38 -5.51 16.79
CA ILE A 261 16.35 -6.97 16.72
C ILE A 261 15.32 -7.41 15.68
N ILE A 262 15.66 -8.37 14.83
CA ILE A 262 14.71 -9.02 13.94
C ILE A 262 14.34 -10.38 14.55
N ILE A 263 13.03 -10.59 14.77
CA ILE A 263 12.50 -11.86 15.20
C ILE A 263 11.70 -12.45 14.04
N LYS A 264 12.27 -13.48 13.42
CA LYS A 264 11.65 -14.18 12.30
C LYS A 264 11.01 -15.47 12.79
N ALA A 265 9.73 -15.66 12.49
CA ALA A 265 9.06 -16.91 12.78
C ALA A 265 9.57 -18.00 11.83
N SER A 266 10.19 -19.05 12.39
CA SER A 266 10.56 -20.26 11.65
C SER A 266 9.33 -21.16 11.56
N LEU A 267 8.38 -20.79 10.71
CA LEU A 267 7.12 -21.48 10.53
C LEU A 267 6.92 -21.75 9.04
N ASP A 268 7.04 -23.00 8.68
CA ASP A 268 6.75 -23.47 7.31
C ASP A 268 5.23 -23.65 7.15
N LYS A 269 4.53 -22.53 6.89
CA LYS A 269 3.11 -22.62 6.52
C LYS A 269 3.01 -23.27 5.15
N LYS A 270 2.47 -24.48 5.11
CA LYS A 270 2.25 -25.20 3.85
C LYS A 270 1.20 -24.45 3.01
N ILE A 271 1.58 -24.02 1.83
CA ILE A 271 0.70 -23.38 0.86
C ILE A 271 0.54 -24.30 -0.32
N GLU A 272 -0.69 -24.66 -0.62
CA GLU A 272 -1.06 -25.47 -1.79
C GLU A 272 -1.58 -24.55 -2.89
N ILE A 273 -0.85 -24.51 -4.01
CA ILE A 273 -1.16 -23.64 -5.15
C ILE A 273 -1.61 -24.53 -6.30
N ALA A 274 -2.86 -24.38 -6.73
CA ALA A 274 -3.40 -25.06 -7.89
C ALA A 274 -3.78 -24.06 -8.98
N SER A 275 -3.50 -24.36 -10.24
CA SER A 275 -3.91 -23.53 -11.37
C SER A 275 -5.16 -24.11 -12.02
N VAL A 276 -6.13 -23.26 -12.31
CA VAL A 276 -7.30 -23.60 -13.11
C VAL A 276 -6.92 -23.55 -14.57
N ILE A 277 -6.64 -24.71 -15.16
CA ILE A 277 -6.22 -24.79 -16.56
C ILE A 277 -7.46 -24.82 -17.46
N PRO A 278 -7.53 -23.98 -18.52
CA PRO A 278 -8.57 -24.05 -19.55
C PRO A 278 -8.55 -25.39 -20.31
N ASP A 279 -9.68 -25.81 -20.84
CA ASP A 279 -9.75 -27.02 -21.66
C ASP A 279 -9.04 -26.83 -22.99
N GLU A 280 -9.09 -25.62 -23.54
CA GLU A 280 -8.39 -25.23 -24.76
C GLU A 280 -7.52 -23.98 -24.47
N ILE A 281 -6.28 -24.00 -24.92
CA ILE A 281 -5.35 -22.90 -24.84
C ILE A 281 -5.47 -22.02 -26.08
N GLU A 282 -5.84 -20.77 -25.89
CA GLU A 282 -5.85 -19.78 -26.97
C GLU A 282 -4.41 -19.53 -27.43
N LYS A 283 -4.09 -19.83 -28.70
CA LYS A 283 -2.77 -19.54 -29.28
C LYS A 283 -2.49 -18.05 -29.40
N TYR A 284 -3.54 -17.26 -29.58
CA TYR A 284 -3.50 -15.79 -29.59
C TYR A 284 -4.22 -15.24 -28.34
N PRO A 285 -3.52 -15.11 -27.22
CA PRO A 285 -4.13 -14.75 -25.94
C PRO A 285 -4.53 -13.27 -25.88
N TRP A 286 -5.67 -12.98 -25.22
CA TRP A 286 -6.06 -11.62 -24.93
C TRP A 286 -6.89 -11.54 -23.64
N ALA A 287 -6.72 -10.42 -22.91
CA ALA A 287 -7.41 -10.24 -21.64
C ALA A 287 -8.89 -9.87 -21.84
N GLY A 288 -9.79 -10.60 -21.20
CA GLY A 288 -11.18 -10.18 -21.06
C GLY A 288 -12.23 -11.29 -21.10
N HIS A 289 -12.03 -12.43 -21.77
CA HIS A 289 -13.06 -13.46 -21.92
C HIS A 289 -12.78 -14.78 -21.21
N LEU A 290 -11.54 -15.23 -21.20
CA LEU A 290 -11.20 -16.56 -20.69
C LEU A 290 -11.61 -16.71 -19.22
N GLY A 291 -11.29 -15.73 -18.38
CA GLY A 291 -11.58 -15.80 -16.96
C GLY A 291 -13.07 -16.00 -16.67
N ILE A 292 -13.95 -15.29 -17.37
CA ILE A 292 -15.41 -15.38 -17.19
C ILE A 292 -15.94 -16.75 -17.64
N LYS A 293 -15.41 -17.29 -18.73
CA LYS A 293 -15.75 -18.65 -19.21
C LYS A 293 -15.37 -19.73 -18.19
N LEU A 294 -14.29 -19.50 -17.44
CA LEU A 294 -13.82 -20.40 -16.39
C LEU A 294 -14.63 -20.32 -15.08
N ALA A 295 -15.63 -19.44 -14.98
CA ALA A 295 -16.48 -19.32 -13.79
C ALA A 295 -17.13 -20.66 -13.41
N GLN A 296 -17.51 -21.49 -14.37
CA GLN A 296 -18.04 -22.85 -14.12
C GLN A 296 -17.03 -23.76 -13.41
N LYS A 297 -15.73 -23.64 -13.74
CA LYS A 297 -14.66 -24.48 -13.16
C LYS A 297 -14.37 -24.23 -11.69
N ILE A 298 -14.81 -23.09 -11.16
CA ILE A 298 -14.65 -22.78 -9.72
C ILE A 298 -15.88 -23.17 -8.90
N LEU A 299 -17.01 -23.50 -9.49
CA LEU A 299 -18.20 -23.94 -8.75
C LEU A 299 -17.91 -25.14 -7.83
N PRO A 300 -17.23 -26.20 -8.29
CA PRO A 300 -16.85 -27.31 -7.40
C PRO A 300 -15.96 -26.86 -6.23
N VAL A 301 -15.07 -25.85 -6.44
CA VAL A 301 -14.24 -25.30 -5.37
C VAL A 301 -15.10 -24.60 -4.34
N ILE A 302 -16.11 -23.82 -4.77
CA ILE A 302 -17.05 -23.15 -3.87
C ILE A 302 -17.90 -24.17 -3.10
N GLU A 303 -18.41 -25.17 -3.79
CA GLU A 303 -19.32 -26.19 -3.21
C GLU A 303 -18.62 -27.06 -2.14
N HIS A 304 -17.39 -27.48 -2.40
CA HIS A 304 -16.64 -28.37 -1.50
C HIS A 304 -16.04 -27.69 -0.26
N ASN A 305 -15.97 -26.37 -0.25
CA ASN A 305 -15.43 -25.59 0.87
C ASN A 305 -16.52 -24.87 1.65
N LYS A 306 -16.29 -24.60 2.94
CA LYS A 306 -17.23 -23.85 3.79
C LYS A 306 -17.40 -22.43 3.29
N THR A 307 -16.27 -21.73 3.10
CA THR A 307 -16.25 -20.38 2.59
C THR A 307 -15.05 -20.17 1.67
N THR A 308 -15.29 -19.57 0.51
CA THR A 308 -14.28 -19.26 -0.52
C THR A 308 -14.18 -17.75 -0.74
N LEU A 309 -12.98 -17.17 -0.66
CA LEU A 309 -12.73 -15.78 -1.09
C LEU A 309 -12.26 -15.77 -2.55
N ILE A 310 -12.90 -14.95 -3.37
CA ILE A 310 -12.58 -14.80 -4.80
C ILE A 310 -12.01 -13.40 -5.02
N PHE A 311 -10.68 -13.31 -5.10
CA PHE A 311 -9.97 -12.04 -5.29
C PHE A 311 -9.88 -11.63 -6.74
N ILE A 312 -10.28 -10.39 -7.02
CA ILE A 312 -10.25 -9.76 -8.34
C ILE A 312 -9.57 -8.40 -8.24
N ASN A 313 -8.76 -8.04 -9.22
CA ASN A 313 -7.91 -6.84 -9.12
C ASN A 313 -8.67 -5.52 -9.26
N THR A 314 -9.82 -5.49 -9.93
CA THR A 314 -10.59 -4.26 -10.18
C THR A 314 -12.03 -4.37 -9.67
N ARG A 315 -12.58 -3.24 -9.22
CA ARG A 315 -13.98 -3.16 -8.77
C ARG A 315 -14.96 -3.53 -9.88
N GLY A 316 -14.73 -3.05 -11.11
CA GLY A 316 -15.59 -3.36 -12.25
C GLY A 316 -15.65 -4.83 -12.56
N MET A 317 -14.50 -5.51 -12.60
CA MET A 317 -14.47 -6.95 -12.83
C MET A 317 -15.10 -7.73 -11.66
N SER A 318 -15.01 -7.24 -10.42
CA SER A 318 -15.65 -7.90 -9.28
C SER A 318 -17.19 -7.88 -9.41
N GLU A 319 -17.75 -6.78 -9.93
CA GLU A 319 -19.20 -6.68 -10.22
C GLU A 319 -19.62 -7.68 -11.32
N ILE A 320 -18.83 -7.79 -12.40
CA ILE A 320 -19.08 -8.74 -13.50
C ILE A 320 -19.02 -10.18 -12.98
N TRP A 321 -17.99 -10.51 -12.21
CA TRP A 321 -17.81 -11.86 -11.66
C TRP A 321 -18.92 -12.23 -10.69
N TYR A 322 -19.37 -11.31 -9.85
CA TYR A 322 -20.49 -11.52 -8.95
C TYR A 322 -21.77 -11.87 -9.73
N GLN A 323 -22.09 -11.12 -10.79
CA GLN A 323 -23.26 -11.38 -11.63
C GLN A 323 -23.13 -12.69 -12.42
N GLN A 324 -21.93 -12.99 -12.95
CA GLN A 324 -21.68 -14.20 -13.70
C GLN A 324 -21.86 -15.45 -12.83
N LEU A 325 -21.35 -15.45 -11.61
CA LEU A 325 -21.53 -16.57 -10.68
C LEU A 325 -23.00 -16.82 -10.35
N LEU A 326 -23.80 -15.76 -10.14
CA LEU A 326 -25.24 -15.88 -9.95
C LEU A 326 -25.97 -16.35 -11.20
N THR A 327 -25.46 -16.03 -12.39
CA THR A 327 -26.04 -16.49 -13.67
C THR A 327 -25.77 -17.99 -13.88
N VAL A 328 -24.56 -18.45 -13.57
CA VAL A 328 -24.13 -19.85 -13.76
C VAL A 328 -24.68 -20.74 -12.65
N SER A 329 -24.81 -20.25 -11.44
CA SER A 329 -25.33 -20.97 -10.27
C SER A 329 -26.28 -20.06 -9.47
N PRO A 330 -27.58 -20.00 -9.84
CA PRO A 330 -28.58 -19.21 -9.11
C PRO A 330 -28.74 -19.61 -7.63
N GLU A 331 -28.33 -20.82 -7.27
CA GLU A 331 -28.36 -21.35 -5.90
C GLU A 331 -27.41 -20.60 -4.95
N LEU A 332 -26.43 -19.88 -5.48
CA LEU A 332 -25.56 -19.00 -4.69
C LEU A 332 -26.26 -17.72 -4.23
N ALA A 333 -27.50 -17.45 -4.68
CA ALA A 333 -28.26 -16.30 -4.22
C ALA A 333 -28.50 -16.35 -2.70
N GLY A 334 -28.14 -15.28 -2.01
CA GLY A 334 -28.23 -15.18 -0.54
C GLY A 334 -26.99 -15.67 0.23
N VAL A 335 -26.11 -16.49 -0.39
CA VAL A 335 -24.85 -16.97 0.22
C VAL A 335 -23.59 -16.50 -0.50
N LEU A 336 -23.73 -15.79 -1.63
CA LEU A 336 -22.68 -15.08 -2.34
C LEU A 336 -22.77 -13.59 -2.03
N ALA A 337 -21.65 -12.97 -1.66
CA ALA A 337 -21.56 -11.54 -1.41
C ALA A 337 -20.48 -10.86 -2.26
N LEU A 338 -20.58 -9.53 -2.36
CA LEU A 338 -19.61 -8.66 -3.04
C LEU A 338 -18.99 -7.68 -2.03
N HIS A 339 -17.65 -7.53 -2.06
CA HIS A 339 -16.94 -6.64 -1.16
C HIS A 339 -15.85 -5.82 -1.85
N HIS A 340 -16.05 -4.52 -2.00
CA HIS A 340 -15.03 -3.57 -2.48
C HIS A 340 -15.27 -2.15 -1.95
N GLY A 341 -14.28 -1.28 -2.07
CA GLY A 341 -14.26 0.06 -1.44
C GLY A 341 -15.37 1.03 -1.89
N SER A 342 -16.06 0.77 -3.01
CA SER A 342 -17.14 1.64 -3.49
C SER A 342 -18.53 1.28 -2.96
N ILE A 343 -18.68 0.11 -2.32
CA ILE A 343 -19.94 -0.33 -1.69
C ILE A 343 -20.15 0.43 -0.38
N GLU A 344 -21.42 0.64 -0.03
CA GLU A 344 -21.82 1.25 1.22
C GLU A 344 -21.18 0.58 2.45
N ARG A 345 -20.79 1.40 3.43
CA ARG A 345 -20.07 0.91 4.62
C ARG A 345 -20.86 -0.11 5.44
N GLU A 346 -22.16 0.14 5.63
CA GLU A 346 -23.02 -0.77 6.41
C GLU A 346 -23.07 -2.15 5.75
N LEU A 347 -23.22 -2.19 4.43
CA LEU A 347 -23.20 -3.45 3.68
C LEU A 347 -21.85 -4.17 3.77
N ARG A 348 -20.74 -3.43 3.70
CA ARG A 348 -19.39 -4.04 3.86
C ARG A 348 -19.22 -4.63 5.26
N THR A 349 -19.63 -3.89 6.31
CA THR A 349 -19.59 -4.38 7.69
C THR A 349 -20.44 -5.63 7.85
N TRP A 350 -21.63 -5.67 7.24
CA TRP A 350 -22.49 -6.86 7.25
C TRP A 350 -21.79 -8.06 6.58
N VAL A 351 -21.14 -7.86 5.43
CA VAL A 351 -20.37 -8.94 4.75
C VAL A 351 -19.25 -9.46 5.64
N GLU A 352 -18.50 -8.57 6.31
CA GLU A 352 -17.43 -8.95 7.24
C GLU A 352 -17.99 -9.76 8.42
N GLU A 353 -19.11 -9.35 9.02
CA GLU A 353 -19.78 -10.05 10.11
C GLU A 353 -20.35 -11.41 9.65
N ALA A 354 -20.98 -11.47 8.48
CA ALA A 354 -21.50 -12.69 7.88
C ALA A 354 -20.39 -13.70 7.52
N LEU A 355 -19.22 -13.22 7.11
CA LEU A 355 -18.02 -14.05 6.95
C LEU A 355 -17.57 -14.65 8.28
N HIS A 356 -17.49 -13.83 9.34
CA HIS A 356 -17.15 -14.35 10.69
C HIS A 356 -18.13 -15.38 11.20
N ALA A 357 -19.42 -15.18 10.94
CA ALA A 357 -20.48 -16.10 11.34
C ALA A 357 -20.52 -17.37 10.47
N GLY A 358 -19.77 -17.45 9.36
CA GLY A 358 -19.77 -18.59 8.45
C GLY A 358 -21.07 -18.73 7.64
N ILE A 359 -21.84 -17.64 7.46
CA ILE A 359 -23.09 -17.63 6.72
C ILE A 359 -22.85 -17.64 5.20
N LEU A 360 -21.75 -16.99 4.75
CA LEU A 360 -21.44 -16.83 3.34
C LEU A 360 -20.65 -18.01 2.79
N LYS A 361 -21.09 -18.54 1.67
CA LYS A 361 -20.43 -19.60 0.92
C LYS A 361 -19.27 -19.09 0.08
N ALA A 362 -19.45 -17.90 -0.51
CA ALA A 362 -18.40 -17.23 -1.25
C ALA A 362 -18.50 -15.69 -1.16
N VAL A 363 -17.35 -15.02 -1.27
CA VAL A 363 -17.28 -13.55 -1.38
C VAL A 363 -16.37 -13.17 -2.53
N VAL A 364 -16.92 -12.43 -3.49
CA VAL A 364 -16.15 -11.78 -4.56
C VAL A 364 -15.61 -10.46 -4.00
N CYS A 365 -14.29 -10.31 -3.98
CA CYS A 365 -13.66 -9.16 -3.35
C CYS A 365 -12.49 -8.60 -4.14
N THR A 366 -12.10 -7.37 -3.81
CA THR A 366 -10.87 -6.74 -4.28
C THR A 366 -9.84 -6.69 -3.15
N SER A 367 -8.81 -5.84 -3.26
CA SER A 367 -7.82 -5.61 -2.19
C SER A 367 -8.43 -5.16 -0.85
N SER A 368 -9.72 -4.91 -0.78
CA SER A 368 -10.42 -4.56 0.45
C SER A 368 -10.39 -5.64 1.55
N LEU A 369 -10.12 -6.89 1.18
CA LEU A 369 -9.92 -8.02 2.08
C LEU A 369 -8.49 -8.61 2.02
N ASP A 370 -7.54 -7.94 1.36
CA ASP A 370 -6.13 -8.37 1.32
C ASP A 370 -5.49 -8.36 2.72
N LEU A 371 -5.93 -7.45 3.59
CA LEU A 371 -5.33 -7.20 4.90
C LEU A 371 -6.33 -7.32 6.04
N GLY A 372 -5.86 -7.77 7.18
CA GLY A 372 -6.32 -7.40 8.50
C GLY A 372 -7.40 -8.23 9.17
N VAL A 373 -8.26 -8.93 8.49
CA VAL A 373 -9.37 -9.62 9.15
C VAL A 373 -9.13 -11.12 9.24
N ASP A 374 -9.27 -11.70 10.45
CA ASP A 374 -9.18 -13.13 10.69
C ASP A 374 -10.55 -13.80 10.43
N PHE A 375 -10.78 -14.17 9.18
CA PHE A 375 -12.00 -14.89 8.79
C PHE A 375 -11.82 -16.39 8.98
N ARG A 376 -12.04 -16.89 10.20
CA ARG A 376 -11.85 -18.31 10.56
C ARG A 376 -12.55 -19.33 9.66
N PRO A 377 -13.74 -19.08 9.07
CA PRO A 377 -14.39 -20.04 8.19
C PRO A 377 -13.79 -20.16 6.79
N VAL A 378 -12.87 -19.25 6.37
CA VAL A 378 -12.31 -19.27 5.02
C VAL A 378 -11.33 -20.44 4.86
N GLU A 379 -11.70 -21.39 4.01
CA GLU A 379 -10.89 -22.58 3.74
C GLU A 379 -10.07 -22.44 2.47
N THR A 380 -10.54 -21.67 1.51
CA THR A 380 -9.97 -21.59 0.16
C THR A 380 -10.01 -20.17 -0.39
N VAL A 381 -9.00 -19.85 -1.18
CA VAL A 381 -8.90 -18.60 -1.93
C VAL A 381 -8.84 -18.90 -3.42
N VAL A 382 -9.53 -18.12 -4.23
CA VAL A 382 -9.38 -18.09 -5.69
C VAL A 382 -8.81 -16.72 -6.09
N GLN A 383 -7.67 -16.73 -6.75
CA GLN A 383 -7.06 -15.55 -7.35
C GLN A 383 -7.43 -15.49 -8.83
N VAL A 384 -8.25 -14.53 -9.22
CA VAL A 384 -8.61 -14.30 -10.64
C VAL A 384 -7.66 -13.28 -11.25
N GLY A 385 -6.93 -13.71 -12.28
CA GLY A 385 -5.89 -12.95 -12.95
C GLY A 385 -4.63 -12.76 -12.12
N SER A 386 -3.65 -12.12 -12.71
CA SER A 386 -2.34 -11.86 -12.11
C SER A 386 -2.45 -11.06 -10.80
N PRO A 387 -1.85 -11.49 -9.69
CA PRO A 387 -1.78 -10.69 -8.45
C PRO A 387 -0.79 -9.52 -8.57
N LYS A 388 0.02 -9.48 -9.63
CA LYS A 388 1.07 -8.51 -9.94
C LYS A 388 2.28 -8.55 -8.99
N GLY A 389 2.30 -9.47 -8.03
CA GLY A 389 3.43 -9.66 -7.13
C GLY A 389 3.27 -10.86 -6.21
N VAL A 390 4.40 -11.41 -5.77
CA VAL A 390 4.51 -12.61 -4.92
C VAL A 390 3.98 -12.32 -3.51
N ALA A 391 4.37 -11.18 -2.92
CA ALA A 391 3.94 -10.77 -1.58
C ALA A 391 2.41 -10.70 -1.48
N ARG A 392 1.75 -10.06 -2.46
CA ARG A 392 0.28 -9.98 -2.50
C ARG A 392 -0.38 -11.34 -2.65
N PHE A 393 0.18 -12.20 -3.50
CA PHE A 393 -0.33 -13.56 -3.65
C PHE A 393 -0.26 -14.34 -2.34
N LEU A 394 0.86 -14.24 -1.62
CA LEU A 394 1.04 -14.84 -0.30
C LEU A 394 0.09 -14.25 0.77
N GLN A 395 -0.13 -12.95 0.74
CA GLN A 395 -1.10 -12.27 1.64
C GLN A 395 -2.51 -12.83 1.43
N ARG A 396 -2.93 -12.99 0.16
CA ARG A 396 -4.24 -13.56 -0.21
C ARG A 396 -4.33 -15.03 0.16
N ALA A 397 -3.32 -15.83 -0.15
CA ALA A 397 -3.24 -17.23 0.28
C ALA A 397 -3.35 -17.37 1.80
N GLY A 398 -2.74 -16.44 2.53
CA GLY A 398 -2.82 -16.36 3.99
C GLY A 398 -4.21 -16.08 4.56
N ARG A 399 -5.22 -15.72 3.73
CA ARG A 399 -6.62 -15.60 4.16
C ARG A 399 -7.32 -16.95 4.33
N SER A 400 -6.71 -18.05 3.87
CA SER A 400 -7.18 -19.43 4.10
C SER A 400 -6.30 -20.13 5.12
N GLY A 401 -6.83 -21.19 5.76
CA GLY A 401 -6.05 -22.01 6.69
C GLY A 401 -5.59 -21.25 7.93
N HIS A 402 -6.49 -20.64 8.68
CA HIS A 402 -6.17 -19.81 9.86
C HIS A 402 -5.73 -20.58 11.08
N GLN A 403 -5.78 -21.92 11.07
CA GLN A 403 -5.21 -22.74 12.14
C GLN A 403 -3.71 -22.97 11.90
N PRO A 404 -2.89 -23.07 12.94
CA PRO A 404 -1.44 -23.21 12.81
C PRO A 404 -0.97 -24.37 11.92
N ASP A 405 -1.69 -25.49 11.95
CA ASP A 405 -1.35 -26.70 11.18
C ASP A 405 -2.19 -26.83 9.88
N ALA A 406 -3.04 -25.84 9.57
CA ALA A 406 -3.89 -25.89 8.39
C ALA A 406 -3.13 -25.48 7.13
N VAL A 407 -3.33 -26.24 6.06
CA VAL A 407 -2.80 -25.89 4.72
C VAL A 407 -3.58 -24.70 4.14
N SER A 408 -2.88 -23.67 3.73
CA SER A 408 -3.50 -22.59 2.93
C SER A 408 -3.69 -23.06 1.50
N LYS A 409 -4.93 -23.03 1.00
CA LYS A 409 -5.26 -23.42 -0.37
C LYS A 409 -5.58 -22.18 -1.19
N ILE A 410 -4.89 -22.02 -2.33
CA ILE A 410 -5.16 -20.96 -3.28
C ILE A 410 -5.19 -21.50 -4.70
N TYR A 411 -6.25 -21.13 -5.43
CA TYR A 411 -6.40 -21.43 -6.84
C TYR A 411 -6.07 -20.20 -7.68
N PHE A 412 -5.19 -20.34 -8.66
CA PHE A 412 -4.93 -19.32 -9.67
C PHE A 412 -5.81 -19.57 -10.89
N LEU A 413 -6.64 -18.58 -11.24
CA LEU A 413 -7.53 -18.64 -12.39
C LEU A 413 -7.09 -17.57 -13.41
N PRO A 414 -6.54 -17.98 -14.57
CA PRO A 414 -6.05 -17.06 -15.57
C PRO A 414 -7.19 -16.31 -16.28
N THR A 415 -6.96 -15.05 -16.64
CA THR A 415 -7.84 -14.25 -17.51
C THR A 415 -7.47 -14.32 -18.98
N HIS A 416 -6.27 -14.79 -19.29
CA HIS A 416 -5.77 -15.17 -20.62
C HIS A 416 -4.62 -16.20 -20.48
N SER A 417 -4.29 -16.89 -21.56
CA SER A 417 -3.37 -18.04 -21.53
C SER A 417 -1.98 -17.71 -20.96
N LEU A 418 -1.39 -16.54 -21.31
CA LEU A 418 -0.06 -16.14 -20.80
C LEU A 418 0.01 -15.97 -19.28
N GLU A 419 -1.10 -15.74 -18.58
CA GLU A 419 -1.09 -15.70 -17.10
C GLU A 419 -0.79 -17.06 -16.46
N LEU A 420 -0.87 -18.17 -17.21
CA LEU A 420 -0.38 -19.47 -16.73
C LEU A 420 1.15 -19.47 -16.55
N LEU A 421 1.88 -18.71 -17.37
CA LEU A 421 3.31 -18.48 -17.16
C LEU A 421 3.57 -17.73 -15.83
N GLU A 422 2.72 -16.75 -15.49
CA GLU A 422 2.79 -16.08 -14.19
C GLU A 422 2.48 -17.03 -13.03
N ALA A 423 1.53 -17.95 -13.21
CA ALA A 423 1.22 -18.95 -12.19
C ALA A 423 2.41 -19.88 -11.92
N ALA A 424 3.13 -20.32 -12.97
CA ALA A 424 4.36 -21.10 -12.82
C ALA A 424 5.47 -20.29 -12.12
N ALA A 425 5.66 -19.02 -12.54
CA ALA A 425 6.61 -18.10 -11.93
C ALA A 425 6.33 -17.84 -10.45
N LEU A 426 5.06 -17.66 -10.07
CA LEU A 426 4.64 -17.49 -8.67
C LEU A 426 4.95 -18.71 -7.81
N LYS A 427 4.72 -19.93 -8.31
CA LYS A 427 5.03 -21.18 -7.59
C LYS A 427 6.52 -21.27 -7.27
N GLU A 428 7.38 -20.98 -8.25
CA GLU A 428 8.83 -20.99 -8.06
C GLU A 428 9.30 -19.90 -7.12
N ALA A 429 8.84 -18.65 -7.30
CA ALA A 429 9.19 -17.54 -6.43
C ALA A 429 8.84 -17.82 -4.95
N ILE A 430 7.71 -18.48 -4.71
CA ILE A 430 7.29 -18.87 -3.36
C ILE A 430 8.18 -19.98 -2.80
N ALA A 431 8.52 -20.98 -3.61
CA ALA A 431 9.42 -22.05 -3.20
C ALA A 431 10.81 -21.54 -2.84
N GLU A 432 11.31 -20.53 -3.58
CA GLU A 432 12.60 -19.87 -3.31
C GLU A 432 12.53 -18.76 -2.23
N SER A 433 11.32 -18.46 -1.71
CA SER A 433 11.10 -17.31 -0.80
C SER A 433 11.56 -15.97 -1.41
N PHE A 434 11.44 -15.83 -2.73
CA PHE A 434 11.84 -14.65 -3.49
C PHE A 434 10.73 -13.59 -3.48
N ILE A 435 10.69 -12.80 -2.39
CA ILE A 435 9.63 -11.84 -2.08
C ILE A 435 10.12 -10.41 -2.36
N GLU A 436 9.21 -9.55 -2.79
CA GLU A 436 9.49 -8.15 -3.12
C GLU A 436 9.97 -7.34 -1.91
N SER A 437 10.95 -6.48 -2.17
CA SER A 437 11.38 -5.41 -1.27
C SER A 437 10.47 -4.18 -1.39
N ARG A 438 10.37 -3.41 -0.31
CA ARG A 438 9.69 -2.11 -0.27
C ARG A 438 10.73 -1.01 -0.15
N GLN A 439 10.79 -0.12 -1.13
CA GLN A 439 11.72 1.01 -1.11
C GLN A 439 11.18 2.11 -0.19
N PRO A 440 11.94 2.58 0.80
CA PRO A 440 11.55 3.71 1.64
C PRO A 440 11.53 5.01 0.84
N LEU A 441 10.66 5.93 1.23
CA LEU A 441 10.62 7.27 0.63
C LEU A 441 11.66 8.19 1.27
N LEU A 442 12.23 9.08 0.46
CA LEU A 442 13.17 10.12 0.90
C LEU A 442 12.61 11.50 0.58
N LEU A 443 12.91 12.48 1.44
CA LEU A 443 12.68 13.91 1.24
C LEU A 443 11.22 14.26 0.83
N CYS A 444 10.24 13.71 1.56
CA CYS A 444 8.81 14.04 1.36
C CYS A 444 8.48 15.40 1.98
N PHE A 445 8.85 16.50 1.33
CA PHE A 445 8.71 17.87 1.85
C PHE A 445 7.27 18.28 2.12
N ASP A 446 6.29 17.78 1.36
CA ASP A 446 4.87 18.01 1.57
C ASP A 446 4.39 17.45 2.93
N VAL A 447 4.83 16.25 3.29
CA VAL A 447 4.54 15.63 4.59
C VAL A 447 5.25 16.38 5.71
N LEU A 448 6.49 16.82 5.48
CA LEU A 448 7.26 17.62 6.45
C LEU A 448 6.60 18.95 6.72
N MET A 449 6.16 19.68 5.69
CA MET A 449 5.41 20.94 5.85
C MET A 449 4.12 20.73 6.65
N GLN A 450 3.37 19.65 6.34
CA GLN A 450 2.17 19.31 7.09
C GLN A 450 2.50 19.04 8.57
N TYR A 451 3.58 18.34 8.85
CA TYR A 451 4.03 18.02 10.19
C TYR A 451 4.47 19.28 10.96
N MET A 452 5.24 20.19 10.34
CA MET A 452 5.65 21.47 10.95
C MET A 452 4.42 22.30 11.34
N CYS A 453 3.43 22.43 10.43
CA CYS A 453 2.17 23.09 10.74
C CYS A 453 1.38 22.36 11.85
N THR A 454 1.45 21.04 11.91
CA THR A 454 0.81 20.23 12.98
C THR A 454 1.38 20.57 14.35
N LEU A 455 2.70 20.70 14.48
CA LEU A 455 3.34 21.13 15.72
C LEU A 455 3.06 22.61 16.03
N ALA A 456 3.04 23.48 15.02
CA ALA A 456 2.76 24.90 15.19
C ALA A 456 1.34 25.19 15.72
N ILE A 457 0.34 24.39 15.39
CA ILE A 457 -1.04 24.53 15.92
C ILE A 457 -1.24 23.93 17.31
N SER A 458 -0.28 23.18 17.82
CA SER A 458 -0.28 22.61 19.17
C SER A 458 0.36 23.60 20.18
N ASP A 459 1.48 23.24 20.74
CA ASP A 459 2.24 24.06 21.68
C ASP A 459 3.28 24.96 20.97
N GLY A 460 3.46 24.80 19.65
CA GLY A 460 4.52 25.43 18.88
C GLY A 460 5.82 24.63 18.88
N PHE A 461 6.83 25.11 18.15
CA PHE A 461 8.13 24.43 18.10
C PHE A 461 9.29 25.42 17.91
N TYR A 462 10.47 25.03 18.39
CA TYR A 462 11.74 25.71 18.13
C TYR A 462 12.46 25.01 16.96
N PRO A 463 12.84 25.75 15.89
CA PRO A 463 13.38 25.16 14.66
C PRO A 463 14.58 24.25 14.86
N ASP A 464 15.60 24.72 15.63
CA ASP A 464 16.84 23.95 15.83
C ASP A 464 16.62 22.62 16.53
N LYS A 465 15.63 22.55 17.42
CA LYS A 465 15.28 21.34 18.14
C LYS A 465 14.58 20.36 17.22
N ILE A 466 13.58 20.84 16.49
CA ILE A 466 12.80 20.00 15.56
C ILE A 466 13.66 19.54 14.37
N PHE A 467 14.59 20.36 13.88
CA PHE A 467 15.50 19.96 12.81
C PHE A 467 16.32 18.71 13.19
N LYS A 468 16.86 18.66 14.41
CA LYS A 468 17.59 17.49 14.92
C LYS A 468 16.69 16.25 15.01
N GLU A 469 15.43 16.42 15.43
CA GLU A 469 14.46 15.33 15.48
C GLU A 469 14.14 14.79 14.09
N ILE A 470 13.88 15.68 13.11
CA ILE A 470 13.56 15.33 11.73
C ILE A 470 14.74 14.63 11.06
N LYS A 471 15.95 15.15 11.23
CA LYS A 471 17.18 14.55 10.66
C LYS A 471 17.49 13.16 11.23
N SER A 472 16.93 12.79 12.37
CA SER A 472 17.04 11.44 12.93
C SER A 472 16.12 10.42 12.26
N THR A 473 15.15 10.83 11.44
CA THR A 473 14.28 9.93 10.66
C THR A 473 14.99 9.45 9.39
N PHE A 474 14.61 8.30 8.89
CA PHE A 474 15.20 7.78 7.66
C PHE A 474 14.86 8.66 6.44
N CYS A 475 13.60 9.07 6.34
CA CYS A 475 13.11 9.89 5.23
C CYS A 475 13.87 11.23 5.08
N PHE A 476 14.33 11.83 6.18
CA PHE A 476 14.96 13.15 6.18
C PHE A 476 16.41 13.15 6.68
N ARG A 477 17.08 12.00 6.77
CA ARG A 477 18.48 11.93 7.20
C ARG A 477 19.42 12.73 6.30
N GLU A 478 19.10 12.87 5.03
CA GLU A 478 19.87 13.59 4.00
C GLU A 478 19.40 15.03 3.79
N ILE A 479 18.44 15.53 4.60
CA ILE A 479 17.94 16.91 4.44
C ILE A 479 19.06 17.92 4.68
N LEU A 480 19.20 18.88 3.76
CA LEU A 480 20.17 19.96 3.87
C LEU A 480 19.63 21.09 4.75
N GLU A 481 20.53 21.81 5.41
CA GLU A 481 20.16 22.97 6.24
C GLU A 481 19.48 24.07 5.41
N GLU A 482 19.93 24.27 4.19
CA GLU A 482 19.31 25.20 3.23
C GLU A 482 17.86 24.82 2.90
N GLU A 483 17.59 23.52 2.68
CA GLU A 483 16.24 23.00 2.44
C GLU A 483 15.33 23.21 3.66
N TRP A 484 15.87 23.00 4.86
CA TRP A 484 15.16 23.27 6.10
C TRP A 484 14.79 24.76 6.24
N LEU A 485 15.74 25.67 5.96
CA LEU A 485 15.51 27.11 6.00
C LEU A 485 14.46 27.54 4.95
N GLN A 486 14.49 26.97 3.75
CA GLN A 486 13.46 27.23 2.73
C GLN A 486 12.06 26.81 3.22
N LEU A 487 11.93 25.66 3.88
CA LEU A 487 10.64 25.20 4.43
C LEU A 487 10.15 26.13 5.54
N LEU A 488 11.03 26.58 6.45
CA LEU A 488 10.69 27.56 7.49
C LEU A 488 10.20 28.87 6.89
N GLN A 489 10.91 29.39 5.88
CA GLN A 489 10.52 30.59 5.15
C GLN A 489 9.17 30.39 4.44
N PHE A 490 8.95 29.21 3.88
CA PHE A 490 7.71 28.91 3.17
C PHE A 490 6.48 28.93 4.08
N ILE A 491 6.55 28.33 5.28
CA ILE A 491 5.42 28.29 6.21
C ILE A 491 5.16 29.63 6.92
N THR A 492 6.18 30.52 7.00
CA THR A 492 6.08 31.83 7.67
C THR A 492 5.76 32.97 6.71
N ALA A 493 6.35 32.96 5.51
CA ALA A 493 6.24 34.05 4.54
C ALA A 493 5.55 33.65 3.22
N GLY A 494 5.24 32.36 3.00
CA GLY A 494 4.67 31.86 1.75
C GLY A 494 5.70 31.63 0.63
N GLY A 495 7.00 31.59 0.95
CA GLY A 495 8.07 31.54 -0.05
C GLY A 495 8.27 32.87 -0.78
N ILE A 496 8.93 32.87 -1.92
CA ILE A 496 9.17 34.07 -2.73
C ILE A 496 7.95 34.40 -3.58
N ALA A 497 7.38 33.37 -4.23
CA ALA A 497 6.31 33.53 -5.22
C ALA A 497 4.94 33.87 -4.61
N LEU A 498 4.68 33.47 -3.34
CA LEU A 498 3.37 33.62 -2.69
C LEU A 498 3.38 34.60 -1.52
N ASN A 499 4.45 35.38 -1.33
CA ASN A 499 4.65 36.27 -0.17
C ASN A 499 3.63 37.43 -0.07
N GLN A 500 2.92 37.75 -1.14
CA GLN A 500 1.87 38.78 -1.15
C GLN A 500 0.51 38.26 -0.62
N TYR A 501 0.36 36.95 -0.43
CA TYR A 501 -0.91 36.32 -0.06
C TYR A 501 -0.85 35.82 1.39
N ASP A 502 -1.64 36.45 2.26
CA ASP A 502 -1.67 36.12 3.70
C ASP A 502 -2.18 34.70 4.01
N ASP A 503 -2.94 34.09 3.10
CA ASP A 503 -3.40 32.71 3.26
C ASP A 503 -2.25 31.69 3.28
N PHE A 504 -1.07 32.03 2.75
CA PHE A 504 0.13 31.18 2.76
C PHE A 504 1.08 31.47 3.92
N LYS A 505 0.93 32.60 4.61
CA LYS A 505 1.66 32.96 5.84
C LYS A 505 0.98 32.29 7.03
N LYS A 506 1.28 31.03 7.25
CA LYS A 506 0.54 30.20 8.23
C LYS A 506 1.06 30.32 9.66
N VAL A 507 2.38 30.45 9.81
CA VAL A 507 3.11 30.37 11.08
C VAL A 507 3.66 31.72 11.47
N GLU A 508 3.41 32.14 12.71
CA GLU A 508 3.98 33.32 13.32
C GLU A 508 5.17 32.93 14.21
N ILE A 509 6.14 33.83 14.33
CA ILE A 509 7.31 33.65 15.21
C ILE A 509 7.13 34.56 16.44
N ILE A 510 6.99 33.96 17.60
CA ILE A 510 6.81 34.66 18.89
C ILE A 510 7.95 34.20 19.79
N ASP A 511 8.87 35.08 20.12
CA ASP A 511 10.05 34.81 20.96
C ASP A 511 10.85 33.57 20.50
N GLY A 512 11.03 33.43 19.17
CA GLY A 512 11.69 32.28 18.55
C GLY A 512 10.85 31.01 18.46
N LEU A 513 9.64 31.02 19.03
CA LEU A 513 8.70 29.92 18.94
C LEU A 513 7.83 30.05 17.68
N TYR A 514 7.83 29.02 16.83
CA TYR A 514 7.00 28.94 15.62
C TYR A 514 5.62 28.41 16.00
N LYS A 515 4.58 29.22 15.79
CA LYS A 515 3.21 28.94 16.25
C LYS A 515 2.16 29.43 15.27
N ILE A 516 1.01 28.71 15.20
CA ILE A 516 -0.18 29.16 14.48
C ILE A 516 -1.20 29.66 15.50
N THR A 517 -1.43 30.98 15.53
CA THR A 517 -2.41 31.63 16.42
C THR A 517 -3.77 31.78 15.77
N ASN A 518 -3.81 31.89 14.44
CA ASN A 518 -5.04 32.07 13.68
C ASN A 518 -5.92 30.80 13.73
N ARG A 519 -7.11 30.94 14.36
CA ARG A 519 -8.06 29.85 14.53
C ARG A 519 -8.56 29.25 13.21
N ARG A 520 -8.74 30.07 12.16
CA ARG A 520 -9.22 29.61 10.84
C ARG A 520 -8.17 28.73 10.17
N ILE A 521 -6.92 29.15 10.19
CA ILE A 521 -5.78 28.38 9.66
C ILE A 521 -5.64 27.06 10.44
N ALA A 522 -5.66 27.11 11.77
CA ALA A 522 -5.57 25.94 12.62
C ALA A 522 -6.70 24.92 12.38
N MET A 523 -7.94 25.42 12.18
CA MET A 523 -9.09 24.55 11.88
C MET A 523 -8.96 23.91 10.49
N ARG A 524 -8.62 24.69 9.46
CA ARG A 524 -8.35 24.18 8.11
C ARG A 524 -7.27 23.11 8.12
N HIS A 525 -6.16 23.34 8.82
CA HIS A 525 -5.08 22.37 8.90
C HIS A 525 -5.52 21.07 9.55
N ARG A 526 -6.20 21.12 10.73
CA ARG A 526 -6.69 19.91 11.41
C ARG A 526 -7.64 19.06 10.56
N MET A 527 -8.41 19.67 9.67
CA MET A 527 -9.31 18.94 8.77
C MET A 527 -8.59 18.23 7.61
N HIS A 528 -7.36 18.66 7.30
CA HIS A 528 -6.59 18.18 6.15
C HIS A 528 -5.32 17.40 6.53
N ILE A 529 -5.11 17.12 7.84
CA ILE A 529 -4.03 16.23 8.26
C ILE A 529 -4.25 14.85 7.66
N GLY A 530 -3.32 14.44 6.82
CA GLY A 530 -3.32 13.15 6.14
C GLY A 530 -2.61 13.22 4.80
N THR A 531 -2.29 12.06 4.24
CA THR A 531 -1.54 11.92 2.99
C THR A 531 -2.34 11.20 1.90
N ILE A 532 -3.61 10.87 2.18
CA ILE A 532 -4.51 10.24 1.21
C ILE A 532 -5.31 11.35 0.53
N VAL A 533 -4.92 11.67 -0.70
CA VAL A 533 -5.68 12.57 -1.57
C VAL A 533 -6.63 11.70 -2.40
N SER A 534 -7.94 11.85 -2.17
CA SER A 534 -8.94 11.03 -2.85
C SER A 534 -9.31 11.62 -4.21
N ASP A 535 -9.52 10.76 -5.20
CA ASP A 535 -10.23 11.12 -6.43
C ASP A 535 -11.66 11.55 -6.13
N ALA A 536 -12.24 12.37 -7.02
CA ALA A 536 -13.61 12.85 -6.82
C ALA A 536 -14.60 11.69 -6.98
N MET A 537 -15.12 11.24 -5.85
CA MET A 537 -16.16 10.22 -5.79
C MET A 537 -17.52 10.88 -5.54
N ILE A 538 -18.50 10.55 -6.36
CA ILE A 538 -19.87 11.02 -6.24
C ILE A 538 -20.73 9.95 -5.55
N LYS A 539 -21.63 10.37 -4.68
CA LYS A 539 -22.61 9.49 -4.02
C LYS A 539 -23.67 9.03 -5.01
N VAL A 540 -24.03 7.74 -4.94
CA VAL A 540 -25.13 7.16 -5.71
C VAL A 540 -26.28 6.83 -4.76
N LYS A 541 -27.49 7.36 -5.07
CA LYS A 541 -28.71 7.15 -4.28
C LYS A 541 -29.90 6.83 -5.17
N PHE A 542 -30.86 6.08 -4.63
CA PHE A 542 -32.16 5.96 -5.27
C PHE A 542 -32.96 7.28 -5.18
N LEU A 543 -33.84 7.53 -6.15
CA LEU A 543 -34.75 8.66 -6.14
C LEU A 543 -35.63 8.71 -4.87
N SER A 544 -36.05 7.54 -4.37
CA SER A 544 -36.95 7.37 -3.23
C SER A 544 -36.27 7.45 -1.87
N SER A 545 -34.97 7.51 -1.80
CA SER A 545 -34.03 7.43 -0.67
C SER A 545 -33.27 6.10 -0.62
N GLY A 546 -32.10 6.12 0.04
CA GLY A 546 -31.23 4.94 0.14
C GLY A 546 -29.93 5.19 -0.60
N PHE A 547 -28.86 5.21 0.17
CA PHE A 547 -27.49 5.27 -0.34
C PHE A 547 -27.10 3.88 -0.84
N ILE A 548 -26.41 3.81 -2.01
CA ILE A 548 -26.01 2.55 -2.62
C ILE A 548 -24.48 2.40 -2.53
N GLY A 549 -23.76 3.50 -2.78
CA GLY A 549 -22.29 3.48 -2.83
C GLY A 549 -21.76 4.79 -3.41
N VAL A 550 -20.50 4.74 -3.85
CA VAL A 550 -19.81 5.86 -4.50
C VAL A 550 -19.24 5.43 -5.84
N ILE A 551 -19.18 6.37 -6.77
CA ILE A 551 -18.69 6.16 -8.13
C ILE A 551 -17.81 7.35 -8.55
N GLU A 552 -16.85 7.15 -9.45
CA GLU A 552 -16.01 8.25 -9.94
C GLU A 552 -16.80 9.24 -10.79
N GLU A 553 -16.56 10.54 -10.56
CA GLU A 553 -17.20 11.64 -11.30
C GLU A 553 -16.98 11.50 -12.81
N TRP A 554 -15.77 11.11 -13.19
CA TRP A 554 -15.39 10.89 -14.59
C TRP A 554 -16.25 9.83 -15.30
N PHE A 555 -16.59 8.73 -14.64
CA PHE A 555 -17.44 7.71 -15.25
C PHE A 555 -18.85 8.24 -15.48
N ILE A 556 -19.44 8.87 -14.48
CA ILE A 556 -20.82 9.39 -14.56
C ILE A 556 -20.94 10.55 -15.55
N SER A 557 -19.89 11.36 -15.73
CA SER A 557 -19.92 12.48 -16.68
C SER A 557 -20.06 12.05 -18.16
N ARG A 558 -19.85 10.75 -18.45
CA ARG A 558 -20.01 10.16 -19.78
C ARG A 558 -21.37 9.50 -20.02
N LEU A 559 -22.17 9.34 -18.98
CA LEU A 559 -23.50 8.73 -19.07
C LEU A 559 -24.58 9.78 -19.39
N ASN A 560 -25.54 9.36 -20.22
CA ASN A 560 -26.75 10.12 -20.48
C ASN A 560 -27.89 9.63 -19.57
N PRO A 561 -28.86 10.48 -19.20
CA PRO A 561 -30.08 10.05 -18.55
C PRO A 561 -30.74 8.89 -19.30
N GLY A 562 -31.05 7.80 -18.59
CA GLY A 562 -31.56 6.56 -19.17
C GLY A 562 -30.51 5.45 -19.36
N ASP A 563 -29.23 5.77 -19.34
CA ASP A 563 -28.18 4.75 -19.39
C ASP A 563 -28.22 3.87 -18.13
N VAL A 564 -28.01 2.56 -18.32
CA VAL A 564 -28.02 1.58 -17.24
C VAL A 564 -26.59 1.16 -16.93
N PHE A 565 -26.20 1.26 -15.63
CA PHE A 565 -24.91 0.81 -15.14
C PHE A 565 -25.04 -0.09 -13.91
N THR A 566 -23.99 -0.87 -13.63
CA THR A 566 -23.95 -1.81 -12.50
C THR A 566 -23.19 -1.22 -11.33
N LEU A 567 -23.77 -1.25 -10.12
CA LEU A 567 -23.07 -0.89 -8.87
C LEU A 567 -23.64 -1.70 -7.69
N ALA A 568 -22.77 -2.24 -6.84
CA ALA A 568 -23.12 -3.09 -5.70
C ALA A 568 -23.99 -4.30 -6.11
N GLY A 569 -23.69 -4.93 -7.25
CA GLY A 569 -24.41 -6.07 -7.80
C GLY A 569 -25.81 -5.74 -8.34
N ARG A 570 -26.14 -4.46 -8.57
CA ARG A 570 -27.48 -4.00 -9.03
C ARG A 570 -27.36 -3.24 -10.33
N ASN A 571 -28.32 -3.48 -11.26
CA ASN A 571 -28.46 -2.67 -12.46
C ASN A 571 -29.29 -1.43 -12.14
N LEU A 572 -28.69 -0.26 -12.36
CA LEU A 572 -29.19 1.06 -11.98
C LEU A 572 -29.30 1.93 -13.23
N GLU A 573 -30.47 2.51 -13.46
CA GLU A 573 -30.69 3.49 -14.54
C GLU A 573 -30.34 4.87 -14.03
N PHE A 574 -29.43 5.57 -14.71
CA PHE A 574 -29.03 6.92 -14.41
C PHE A 574 -30.16 7.90 -14.75
N ILE A 575 -30.54 8.73 -13.81
CA ILE A 575 -31.61 9.74 -13.99
C ILE A 575 -30.99 11.13 -14.12
N MET A 576 -30.25 11.57 -13.11
CA MET A 576 -29.64 12.90 -13.08
C MET A 576 -28.59 13.03 -11.99
N ILE A 577 -27.79 14.07 -12.08
CA ILE A 577 -26.90 14.50 -10.97
C ILE A 577 -27.55 15.72 -10.29
N LYS A 578 -27.77 15.63 -8.98
CA LYS A 578 -28.25 16.73 -8.14
C LYS A 578 -27.35 16.88 -6.92
N GLU A 579 -26.79 18.08 -6.68
CA GLU A 579 -25.96 18.40 -5.51
C GLU A 579 -24.84 17.36 -5.24
N MET A 580 -24.05 17.01 -6.26
CA MET A 580 -22.99 15.99 -6.18
C MET A 580 -23.50 14.61 -5.75
N THR A 581 -24.74 14.31 -6.08
CA THR A 581 -25.37 13.00 -5.86
C THR A 581 -25.96 12.52 -7.18
N VAL A 582 -25.58 11.31 -7.58
CA VAL A 582 -26.18 10.59 -8.72
C VAL A 582 -27.48 9.98 -8.26
N LEU A 583 -28.57 10.38 -8.86
CA LEU A 583 -29.90 9.81 -8.62
C LEU A 583 -30.18 8.72 -9.65
N VAL A 584 -30.59 7.55 -9.15
CA VAL A 584 -30.84 6.37 -9.96
C VAL A 584 -32.18 5.70 -9.61
N LYS A 585 -32.69 4.88 -10.52
CA LYS A 585 -33.74 3.92 -10.25
C LYS A 585 -33.27 2.50 -10.56
N LYS A 586 -33.91 1.49 -9.97
CA LYS A 586 -33.61 0.07 -10.27
C LYS A 586 -34.00 -0.23 -11.70
N SER A 587 -33.14 -0.95 -12.43
CA SER A 587 -33.37 -1.39 -13.80
C SER A 587 -33.37 -2.92 -13.90
N ASN A 588 -34.29 -3.46 -14.71
CA ASN A 588 -34.33 -4.88 -15.05
C ASN A 588 -33.62 -5.16 -16.40
N SER A 589 -32.97 -4.17 -16.99
CA SER A 589 -32.22 -4.34 -18.24
C SER A 589 -31.13 -5.35 -18.09
N LYS A 590 -31.02 -6.29 -19.04
CA LYS A 590 -29.90 -7.24 -19.15
C LYS A 590 -28.62 -6.58 -19.71
N LYS A 591 -28.74 -5.40 -20.36
CA LYS A 591 -27.62 -4.63 -20.85
C LYS A 591 -27.29 -3.54 -19.85
N SER A 592 -26.10 -3.56 -19.27
CA SER A 592 -25.62 -2.53 -18.35
C SER A 592 -24.18 -2.17 -18.66
N ILE A 593 -23.82 -0.91 -18.43
CA ILE A 593 -22.45 -0.42 -18.53
C ILE A 593 -21.75 -0.71 -17.21
N VAL A 594 -20.63 -1.37 -17.24
CA VAL A 594 -19.84 -1.60 -16.03
C VAL A 594 -19.00 -0.36 -15.75
N PRO A 595 -19.07 0.21 -14.54
CA PRO A 595 -18.27 1.35 -14.19
C PRO A 595 -16.77 1.06 -14.37
N SER A 596 -16.06 1.98 -14.98
CA SER A 596 -14.61 1.99 -14.97
C SER A 596 -14.11 2.92 -13.88
N TRP A 597 -13.17 2.45 -13.08
CA TRP A 597 -12.47 3.24 -12.08
C TRP A 597 -11.06 3.52 -12.57
N MET A 598 -10.64 4.78 -12.54
CA MET A 598 -9.28 5.21 -12.87
C MET A 598 -8.33 4.95 -11.68
N GLY A 599 -8.54 3.88 -10.94
CA GLY A 599 -7.59 3.44 -9.92
C GLY A 599 -6.23 3.15 -10.54
N GLY A 600 -5.14 3.49 -9.84
CA GLY A 600 -3.79 3.19 -10.29
C GLY A 600 -3.66 1.73 -10.71
N ARG A 601 -3.18 1.48 -11.91
CA ARG A 601 -2.90 0.12 -12.38
C ARG A 601 -1.78 -0.44 -11.53
N LEU A 602 -2.00 -1.62 -10.93
CA LEU A 602 -0.99 -2.30 -10.15
C LEU A 602 0.14 -2.76 -11.08
N PRO A 603 1.38 -2.30 -10.88
CA PRO A 603 2.49 -2.74 -11.71
C PRO A 603 2.89 -4.18 -11.39
N LEU A 604 3.36 -4.90 -12.41
CA LEU A 604 4.05 -6.18 -12.21
C LEU A 604 5.33 -5.93 -11.40
N SER A 605 5.57 -6.74 -10.36
CA SER A 605 6.78 -6.61 -9.55
C SER A 605 8.05 -7.04 -10.30
N ALA A 606 9.19 -6.48 -9.90
CA ALA A 606 10.50 -6.86 -10.49
C ALA A 606 10.79 -8.34 -10.30
N ASN A 607 10.52 -8.86 -9.09
CA ASN A 607 10.73 -10.27 -8.75
C ASN A 607 9.91 -11.20 -9.64
N LEU A 608 8.61 -10.87 -9.84
CA LEU A 608 7.76 -11.68 -10.72
C LEU A 608 8.21 -11.57 -12.18
N GLY A 609 8.64 -10.38 -12.65
CA GLY A 609 9.22 -10.20 -13.99
C GLY A 609 10.48 -11.04 -14.21
N GLN A 610 11.38 -11.09 -13.21
CA GLN A 610 12.56 -11.96 -13.28
C GLN A 610 12.18 -13.45 -13.36
N MET A 611 11.23 -13.89 -12.54
CA MET A 611 10.76 -15.27 -12.57
C MET A 611 10.06 -15.63 -13.91
N LEU A 612 9.36 -14.68 -14.52
CA LEU A 612 8.79 -14.88 -15.86
C LEU A 612 9.87 -15.18 -16.90
N ARG A 613 10.97 -14.41 -16.91
CA ARG A 613 12.10 -14.64 -17.82
C ARG A 613 12.76 -16.00 -17.60
N ARG A 614 12.90 -16.43 -16.33
CA ARG A 614 13.40 -17.77 -15.99
C ARG A 614 12.49 -18.86 -16.53
N LYS A 615 11.18 -18.73 -16.40
CA LYS A 615 10.19 -19.67 -16.93
C LYS A 615 10.16 -19.70 -18.46
N LEU A 616 10.41 -18.56 -19.12
CA LEU A 616 10.59 -18.52 -20.58
C LEU A 616 11.85 -19.27 -21.02
N ASN A 617 12.95 -19.17 -20.26
CA ASN A 617 14.15 -19.95 -20.53
C ASN A 617 13.86 -21.46 -20.49
N GLU A 618 13.14 -21.93 -19.47
CA GLU A 618 12.71 -23.33 -19.39
C GLU A 618 11.80 -23.72 -20.58
N ALA A 619 10.88 -22.84 -20.99
CA ALA A 619 10.00 -23.06 -22.14
C ALA A 619 10.78 -23.07 -23.48
N SER A 620 11.92 -22.35 -23.56
CA SER A 620 12.79 -22.37 -24.74
C SER A 620 13.59 -23.66 -24.86
N ASP A 621 14.13 -24.17 -23.75
CA ASP A 621 15.10 -25.27 -23.73
C ASP A 621 14.45 -26.68 -23.70
N ASN A 622 13.20 -26.78 -23.23
CA ASN A 622 12.53 -28.09 -23.06
C ASN A 622 11.51 -28.39 -24.15
N GLU A 623 11.66 -29.53 -24.81
CA GLU A 623 10.63 -30.07 -25.69
C GLU A 623 9.50 -30.81 -24.93
N ASN A 624 9.83 -31.37 -23.75
CA ASN A 624 8.90 -32.08 -22.88
C ASN A 624 9.03 -31.54 -21.45
N PHE A 625 7.92 -31.00 -20.91
CA PHE A 625 7.86 -30.49 -19.54
C PHE A 625 7.60 -31.62 -18.54
N PRO A 626 8.22 -31.57 -17.34
CA PRO A 626 7.90 -32.50 -16.25
C PRO A 626 6.42 -32.43 -15.87
N GLU A 627 5.82 -33.54 -15.38
CA GLU A 627 4.43 -33.56 -14.88
C GLU A 627 4.11 -32.47 -13.84
N LYS A 628 5.13 -31.99 -13.13
CA LYS A 628 5.00 -30.91 -12.12
C LYS A 628 4.76 -29.55 -12.76
N GLU A 629 5.13 -29.33 -14.01
CA GLU A 629 5.03 -28.06 -14.76
C GLU A 629 3.80 -28.03 -15.65
N LYS A 630 2.63 -28.32 -15.07
CA LYS A 630 1.34 -28.38 -15.79
C LYS A 630 1.01 -27.10 -16.56
N GLU A 631 1.39 -25.94 -16.04
CA GLU A 631 1.18 -24.64 -16.65
C GLU A 631 1.98 -24.47 -17.94
N LEU A 632 3.28 -24.80 -17.92
CA LEU A 632 4.13 -24.72 -19.10
C LEU A 632 3.74 -25.77 -20.14
N SER A 633 3.43 -26.97 -19.67
CA SER A 633 2.91 -28.05 -20.56
C SER A 633 1.62 -27.63 -21.29
N ALA A 634 0.70 -26.98 -20.58
CA ALA A 634 -0.52 -26.44 -21.19
C ALA A 634 -0.22 -25.34 -22.22
N LEU A 635 0.79 -24.49 -21.98
CA LEU A 635 1.18 -23.42 -22.89
C LEU A 635 1.99 -23.87 -24.10
N LYS A 636 2.37 -25.16 -24.19
CA LYS A 636 3.17 -25.69 -25.31
C LYS A 636 2.64 -25.29 -26.70
N PRO A 637 1.35 -25.38 -27.02
CA PRO A 637 0.85 -24.99 -28.35
C PRO A 637 1.07 -23.53 -28.70
N LEU A 638 1.08 -22.65 -27.67
CA LEU A 638 1.36 -21.24 -27.85
C LEU A 638 2.85 -21.00 -28.08
N PHE A 639 3.74 -21.65 -27.32
CA PHE A 639 5.18 -21.56 -27.50
C PHE A 639 5.67 -22.15 -28.79
N ASP A 640 5.10 -23.26 -29.22
CA ASP A 640 5.43 -23.89 -30.52
C ASP A 640 5.12 -22.93 -31.66
N LEU A 641 3.94 -22.28 -31.64
CA LEU A 641 3.57 -21.30 -32.66
C LEU A 641 4.47 -20.04 -32.57
N GLN A 642 4.83 -19.59 -31.38
CA GLN A 642 5.76 -18.47 -31.21
C GLN A 642 7.16 -18.77 -31.77
N LYS A 643 7.68 -19.99 -31.55
CA LYS A 643 8.95 -20.46 -32.09
C LYS A 643 8.90 -20.62 -33.63
N GLU A 644 7.77 -21.07 -34.19
CA GLU A 644 7.56 -21.19 -35.63
C GLU A 644 7.58 -19.85 -36.34
N LEU A 645 6.90 -18.83 -35.75
CA LEU A 645 6.75 -17.51 -36.36
C LEU A 645 7.92 -16.56 -36.04
N SER A 646 8.58 -16.74 -34.91
CA SER A 646 9.60 -15.83 -34.37
C SER A 646 10.57 -16.57 -33.43
N ALA A 647 10.62 -16.19 -32.16
CA ALA A 647 11.42 -16.83 -31.14
C ALA A 647 10.74 -16.79 -29.76
N VAL A 648 11.15 -17.69 -28.85
CA VAL A 648 10.88 -17.58 -27.41
C VAL A 648 12.21 -17.21 -26.74
N PRO A 649 12.34 -16.00 -26.14
CA PRO A 649 13.62 -15.52 -25.61
C PRO A 649 14.01 -16.29 -24.36
N LYS A 650 15.31 -16.53 -24.18
CA LYS A 650 15.89 -17.01 -22.95
C LYS A 650 16.06 -15.91 -21.91
N GLU A 651 16.42 -16.26 -20.68
CA GLU A 651 16.58 -15.30 -19.57
C GLU A 651 17.53 -14.12 -19.91
N ASN A 652 18.62 -14.43 -20.65
CA ASN A 652 19.64 -13.46 -21.09
C ASN A 652 19.47 -13.03 -22.56
N GLU A 653 18.25 -13.06 -23.05
CA GLU A 653 17.89 -12.63 -24.39
C GLU A 653 16.78 -11.59 -24.36
N LEU A 654 16.81 -10.64 -25.29
CA LEU A 654 15.74 -9.68 -25.57
C LEU A 654 15.19 -9.96 -26.96
N LEU A 655 13.91 -10.24 -27.06
CA LEU A 655 13.23 -10.40 -28.34
C LEU A 655 12.67 -9.06 -28.83
N ILE A 656 12.93 -8.72 -30.08
CA ILE A 656 12.37 -7.61 -30.84
C ILE A 656 11.75 -8.15 -32.11
N GLU A 657 10.51 -7.80 -32.40
CA GLU A 657 9.80 -8.22 -33.60
C GLU A 657 9.41 -7.01 -34.45
N HIS A 658 9.80 -7.00 -35.73
CA HIS A 658 9.29 -6.08 -36.75
C HIS A 658 8.15 -6.73 -37.52
N ILE A 659 6.98 -6.14 -37.48
CA ILE A 659 5.80 -6.68 -38.18
C ILE A 659 5.15 -5.55 -38.99
N GLU A 660 4.91 -5.81 -40.28
CA GLU A 660 4.13 -4.91 -41.13
C GLU A 660 2.68 -5.37 -41.19
N THR A 661 1.75 -4.44 -40.99
CA THR A 661 0.31 -4.69 -41.15
C THR A 661 -0.34 -3.56 -41.96
N LYS A 662 -1.65 -3.66 -42.20
CA LYS A 662 -2.43 -2.57 -42.83
C LYS A 662 -2.44 -1.28 -42.00
N ASP A 663 -2.15 -1.37 -40.68
CA ASP A 663 -2.11 -0.21 -39.77
C ASP A 663 -0.77 0.52 -39.80
N GLY A 664 0.28 -0.08 -40.38
CA GLY A 664 1.65 0.46 -40.49
C GLY A 664 2.70 -0.54 -40.08
N PHE A 665 3.86 0.02 -39.68
CA PHE A 665 5.04 -0.71 -39.23
C PHE A 665 5.07 -0.77 -37.71
N HIS A 666 5.14 -1.99 -37.18
CA HIS A 666 5.15 -2.26 -35.74
C HIS A 666 6.53 -2.74 -35.28
N LEU A 667 6.99 -2.19 -34.16
CA LEU A 667 8.13 -2.68 -33.41
C LEU A 667 7.63 -3.18 -32.06
N PHE A 668 7.65 -4.49 -31.83
CA PHE A 668 7.33 -5.07 -30.52
C PHE A 668 8.60 -5.43 -29.79
N VAL A 669 8.66 -5.10 -28.48
CA VAL A 669 9.79 -5.37 -27.60
C VAL A 669 9.30 -6.06 -26.35
N TYR A 670 9.96 -7.15 -25.92
CA TYR A 670 9.50 -7.99 -24.80
C TYR A 670 10.50 -8.06 -23.62
N PRO A 671 10.62 -7.01 -22.80
CA PRO A 671 11.52 -7.02 -21.65
C PRO A 671 10.98 -7.80 -20.45
N PHE A 672 9.66 -8.06 -20.35
CA PHE A 672 8.97 -8.69 -19.22
C PHE A 672 9.23 -7.97 -17.88
N GLU A 673 9.24 -6.63 -17.89
CA GLU A 673 9.50 -5.77 -16.71
C GLU A 673 8.25 -5.11 -16.15
N GLY A 674 7.09 -5.32 -16.78
CA GLY A 674 5.84 -4.72 -16.35
C GLY A 674 5.55 -3.34 -16.97
N ARG A 675 4.27 -3.02 -17.03
CA ARG A 675 3.72 -1.90 -17.79
C ARG A 675 4.38 -0.55 -17.51
N LEU A 676 4.70 -0.22 -16.23
CA LEU A 676 5.28 1.10 -15.90
C LEU A 676 6.66 1.28 -16.53
N VAL A 677 7.50 0.26 -16.43
CA VAL A 677 8.83 0.28 -17.04
C VAL A 677 8.73 0.29 -18.56
N HIS A 678 7.76 -0.44 -19.11
CA HIS A 678 7.50 -0.47 -20.57
C HIS A 678 7.02 0.88 -21.10
N GLU A 679 6.19 1.61 -20.34
CA GLU A 679 5.72 2.96 -20.71
C GLU A 679 6.90 3.95 -20.80
N ALA A 680 7.78 3.94 -19.80
CA ALA A 680 8.98 4.75 -19.79
C ALA A 680 9.94 4.37 -20.93
N MET A 681 10.12 3.07 -21.17
CA MET A 681 11.00 2.56 -22.22
C MET A 681 10.48 2.87 -23.62
N ALA A 682 9.18 2.72 -23.87
CA ALA A 682 8.54 3.04 -25.14
C ALA A 682 8.75 4.53 -25.50
N ALA A 683 8.54 5.43 -24.53
CA ALA A 683 8.77 6.86 -24.72
C ALA A 683 10.27 7.17 -24.97
N LEU A 684 11.18 6.56 -24.19
CA LEU A 684 12.62 6.73 -24.36
C LEU A 684 13.07 6.26 -25.75
N LEU A 685 12.64 5.07 -26.15
CA LEU A 685 13.02 4.47 -27.43
C LEU A 685 12.49 5.29 -28.61
N ALA A 686 11.22 5.71 -28.55
CA ALA A 686 10.61 6.58 -29.55
C ALA A 686 11.38 7.90 -29.71
N TYR A 687 11.80 8.51 -28.59
CA TYR A 687 12.60 9.73 -28.59
C TYR A 687 14.00 9.48 -29.21
N ARG A 688 14.69 8.40 -28.85
CA ARG A 688 16.03 8.07 -29.39
C ARG A 688 15.97 7.75 -30.88
N ILE A 689 14.97 7.01 -31.33
CA ILE A 689 14.75 6.73 -32.76
C ILE A 689 14.47 8.02 -33.52
N SER A 690 13.68 8.95 -32.96
CA SER A 690 13.39 10.24 -33.61
C SER A 690 14.63 11.13 -33.82
N LYS A 691 15.73 10.90 -33.09
CA LYS A 691 17.02 11.55 -33.35
C LYS A 691 17.75 10.99 -34.58
N ILE A 692 17.48 9.72 -34.93
CA ILE A 692 18.06 9.07 -36.10
C ILE A 692 17.27 9.49 -37.34
N THR A 693 15.93 9.37 -37.28
CA THR A 693 15.04 9.69 -38.38
C THR A 693 13.77 10.37 -37.83
N PRO A 694 13.31 11.50 -38.43
CA PRO A 694 12.07 12.15 -38.02
C PRO A 694 10.88 11.21 -38.24
N ILE A 695 10.31 10.63 -37.20
CA ILE A 695 9.26 9.62 -37.24
C ILE A 695 8.30 9.84 -36.05
N THR A 696 7.01 9.62 -36.29
CA THR A 696 5.99 9.72 -35.25
C THR A 696 5.51 8.35 -34.85
N PHE A 697 5.34 8.16 -33.54
CA PHE A 697 4.90 6.89 -32.95
C PHE A 697 3.57 7.03 -32.21
N SER A 698 2.72 6.02 -32.35
CA SER A 698 1.77 5.63 -31.31
C SER A 698 2.28 4.38 -30.59
N PHE A 699 1.96 4.22 -29.31
CA PHE A 699 2.46 3.12 -28.53
C PHE A 699 1.38 2.49 -27.65
N ALA A 700 1.51 1.17 -27.48
CA ALA A 700 0.72 0.36 -26.57
C ALA A 700 1.63 -0.53 -25.76
N MET A 701 1.19 -0.90 -24.54
CA MET A 701 1.99 -1.73 -23.66
C MET A 701 1.13 -2.56 -22.70
N ASN A 702 1.69 -3.69 -22.28
CA ASN A 702 1.18 -4.51 -21.20
C ASN A 702 2.33 -4.90 -20.24
N ASP A 703 2.12 -5.88 -19.38
CA ASP A 703 3.15 -6.32 -18.42
C ASP A 703 4.27 -7.17 -19.05
N TYR A 704 4.11 -7.63 -20.29
CA TYR A 704 5.08 -8.48 -20.98
C TYR A 704 5.96 -7.72 -21.97
N GLY A 705 5.43 -6.67 -22.60
CA GLY A 705 6.14 -5.89 -23.60
C GLY A 705 5.39 -4.63 -24.03
N PHE A 706 5.93 -3.99 -25.06
CA PHE A 706 5.34 -2.78 -25.66
C PHE A 706 5.47 -2.76 -27.19
N GLU A 707 4.64 -1.93 -27.82
CA GLU A 707 4.58 -1.67 -29.24
C GLU A 707 4.93 -0.22 -29.53
N LEU A 708 5.76 0.02 -30.53
CA LEU A 708 5.84 1.29 -31.26
C LEU A 708 5.24 1.08 -32.65
N LEU A 709 4.25 1.89 -33.01
CA LEU A 709 3.58 1.85 -34.30
C LEU A 709 3.82 3.15 -35.06
N SER A 710 4.24 3.02 -36.32
CA SER A 710 4.49 4.14 -37.21
C SER A 710 3.94 3.88 -38.61
N ASP A 711 3.70 4.93 -39.35
CA ASP A 711 3.40 4.91 -40.80
C ASP A 711 4.64 4.72 -41.68
N GLN A 712 5.83 4.77 -41.11
CA GLN A 712 7.13 4.62 -41.78
C GLN A 712 7.90 3.43 -41.17
N PRO A 713 8.82 2.80 -41.96
CA PRO A 713 9.70 1.76 -41.44
C PRO A 713 10.53 2.26 -40.25
N ILE A 714 10.58 1.45 -39.19
CA ILE A 714 11.24 1.83 -37.94
C ILE A 714 12.71 1.39 -38.03
N PRO A 715 13.72 2.32 -37.95
CA PRO A 715 15.14 2.03 -38.17
C PRO A 715 15.78 1.45 -36.92
N VAL A 716 15.43 0.23 -36.53
CA VAL A 716 16.05 -0.53 -35.42
C VAL A 716 16.62 -1.81 -35.99
N ASP A 717 17.91 -1.99 -35.92
CA ASP A 717 18.62 -3.15 -36.42
C ASP A 717 19.87 -3.46 -35.55
N ASP A 718 20.62 -4.51 -35.91
CA ASP A 718 21.81 -4.97 -35.16
C ASP A 718 22.90 -3.90 -35.02
N SER A 719 22.92 -2.88 -35.89
CA SER A 719 23.97 -1.83 -35.88
C SER A 719 23.72 -0.75 -34.82
N ASN A 720 22.47 -0.49 -34.44
CA ASN A 720 22.08 0.63 -33.56
C ASN A 720 21.36 0.18 -32.29
N VAL A 721 20.89 -1.06 -32.21
CA VAL A 721 20.02 -1.51 -31.12
C VAL A 721 20.67 -1.35 -29.74
N TYR A 722 21.96 -1.65 -29.58
CA TYR A 722 22.63 -1.50 -28.28
C TYR A 722 22.80 -0.03 -27.86
N GLU A 723 22.99 0.89 -28.79
CA GLU A 723 23.03 2.34 -28.52
C GLU A 723 21.64 2.83 -28.08
N LEU A 724 20.56 2.40 -28.75
CA LEU A 724 19.19 2.75 -28.41
C LEU A 724 18.78 2.29 -27.01
N PHE A 725 19.31 1.16 -26.54
CA PHE A 725 19.07 0.63 -25.20
C PHE A 725 20.19 0.98 -24.18
N SER A 726 21.06 1.96 -24.49
CA SER A 726 22.10 2.42 -23.56
C SER A 726 21.52 3.16 -22.35
N GLU A 727 22.22 3.09 -21.21
CA GLU A 727 21.90 3.92 -20.03
C GLU A 727 22.50 5.34 -20.11
N GLU A 728 23.31 5.63 -21.12
CA GLU A 728 23.90 6.94 -21.31
C GLU A 728 22.81 8.01 -21.54
N ASN A 729 22.99 9.15 -20.91
CA ASN A 729 22.05 10.30 -20.97
C ASN A 729 20.61 9.96 -20.58
N LEU A 730 20.37 8.83 -19.89
CA LEU A 730 19.03 8.31 -19.55
C LEU A 730 18.11 9.39 -18.96
N PHE A 731 18.57 10.10 -17.94
CA PHE A 731 17.76 11.12 -17.26
C PHE A 731 17.36 12.27 -18.19
N ALA A 732 18.31 12.79 -18.96
CA ALA A 732 18.07 13.89 -19.90
C ALA A 732 17.14 13.46 -21.05
N ASP A 733 17.30 12.24 -21.54
CA ASP A 733 16.48 11.68 -22.61
C ASP A 733 15.03 11.42 -22.13
N ILE A 734 14.84 10.88 -20.94
CA ILE A 734 13.50 10.67 -20.36
C ILE A 734 12.78 12.01 -20.17
N GLN A 735 13.46 13.01 -19.61
CA GLN A 735 12.85 14.34 -19.43
C GLN A 735 12.33 14.94 -20.74
N LYS A 736 13.01 14.66 -21.86
CA LYS A 736 12.61 15.13 -23.20
C LYS A 736 11.59 14.19 -23.86
N ALA A 737 11.71 12.89 -23.64
CA ALA A 737 10.85 11.87 -24.23
C ALA A 737 9.42 11.91 -23.67
N VAL A 738 9.30 12.14 -22.38
CA VAL A 738 8.02 12.20 -21.66
C VAL A 738 7.69 13.65 -21.41
N ASN A 739 6.41 14.02 -21.53
CA ASN A 739 5.98 15.34 -21.04
C ASN A 739 6.02 15.36 -19.50
N ALA A 740 7.26 15.26 -18.96
CA ALA A 740 7.53 15.18 -17.52
C ALA A 740 6.90 16.37 -16.78
N SER A 741 6.82 17.54 -17.42
CA SER A 741 6.18 18.72 -16.86
C SER A 741 4.68 18.53 -16.65
N GLU A 742 3.97 17.91 -17.59
CA GLU A 742 2.53 17.66 -17.43
C GLU A 742 2.27 16.57 -16.38
N MET A 743 3.09 15.53 -16.33
CA MET A 743 3.00 14.50 -15.29
C MET A 743 3.31 15.07 -13.91
N ALA A 744 4.37 15.87 -13.78
CA ALA A 744 4.73 16.56 -12.54
C ALA A 744 3.61 17.54 -12.11
N ARG A 745 2.97 18.25 -13.05
CA ARG A 745 1.83 19.14 -12.78
C ARG A 745 0.63 18.37 -12.20
N ARG A 746 0.34 17.18 -12.71
CA ARG A 746 -0.72 16.31 -12.15
C ARG A 746 -0.35 15.81 -10.75
N LYS A 747 0.88 15.35 -10.57
CA LYS A 747 1.39 14.86 -9.28
C LYS A 747 1.48 15.97 -8.24
N PHE A 748 1.81 17.19 -8.67
CA PHE A 748 1.87 18.37 -7.83
C PHE A 748 0.53 18.70 -7.14
N ARG A 749 -0.61 18.32 -7.70
CA ARG A 749 -1.92 18.45 -7.05
C ARG A 749 -1.92 17.77 -5.68
N ASP A 750 -1.46 16.52 -5.63
CA ASP A 750 -1.46 15.74 -4.39
C ASP A 750 -0.48 16.36 -3.37
N ILE A 751 0.70 16.75 -3.84
CA ILE A 751 1.73 17.43 -3.05
C ILE A 751 1.21 18.76 -2.48
N ALA A 752 0.55 19.58 -3.31
CA ALA A 752 0.00 20.87 -2.89
C ALA A 752 -1.14 20.73 -1.87
N VAL A 753 -1.94 19.68 -1.98
CA VAL A 753 -2.99 19.35 -0.99
C VAL A 753 -2.37 18.90 0.33
N ILE A 754 -1.41 17.95 0.30
CA ILE A 754 -0.76 17.42 1.50
C ILE A 754 0.03 18.53 2.21
N GLY A 755 0.79 19.34 1.47
CA GLY A 755 1.54 20.51 1.99
C GLY A 755 0.63 21.67 2.42
N GLY A 756 -0.69 21.55 2.22
CA GLY A 756 -1.69 22.52 2.65
C GLY A 756 -1.72 23.81 1.84
N LEU A 757 -1.25 23.80 0.58
CA LEU A 757 -1.37 24.94 -0.34
C LEU A 757 -2.79 25.03 -0.92
N ILE A 758 -3.44 23.90 -1.09
CA ILE A 758 -4.80 23.80 -1.65
C ILE A 758 -5.75 23.22 -0.60
N PHE A 759 -6.86 23.90 -0.42
CA PHE A 759 -7.92 23.49 0.48
C PHE A 759 -9.01 22.71 -0.24
N GLN A 760 -9.29 21.49 0.19
CA GLN A 760 -10.28 20.61 -0.45
C GLN A 760 -11.75 20.89 -0.06
N GLY A 761 -12.03 21.96 0.72
CA GLY A 761 -13.36 22.31 1.21
C GLY A 761 -13.66 21.79 2.61
N MET A 762 -14.78 22.24 3.17
CA MET A 762 -15.27 21.79 4.48
C MET A 762 -15.90 20.39 4.39
N PRO A 763 -15.95 19.60 5.47
CA PRO A 763 -16.69 18.36 5.49
C PRO A 763 -18.16 18.59 5.11
N GLY A 764 -18.58 18.04 3.98
CA GLY A 764 -19.91 18.26 3.39
C GLY A 764 -19.95 19.22 2.21
N GLU A 765 -18.98 20.10 2.06
CA GLU A 765 -18.76 20.95 0.88
C GLU A 765 -17.62 20.35 0.06
N LYS A 766 -17.93 19.81 -1.11
CA LYS A 766 -16.90 19.30 -2.02
C LYS A 766 -16.56 20.35 -3.07
N VAL A 767 -15.30 20.79 -3.08
CA VAL A 767 -14.76 21.56 -4.19
C VAL A 767 -14.67 20.62 -5.40
N LYS A 768 -15.15 21.07 -6.57
CA LYS A 768 -15.09 20.26 -7.79
C LYS A 768 -13.62 19.95 -8.15
N GLN A 769 -13.34 18.73 -8.55
CA GLN A 769 -11.97 18.28 -8.89
C GLN A 769 -11.33 19.17 -9.96
N LYS A 770 -12.13 19.67 -10.93
CA LYS A 770 -11.66 20.62 -11.94
C LYS A 770 -11.08 21.90 -11.32
N HIS A 771 -11.67 22.43 -10.25
CA HIS A 771 -11.15 23.62 -9.55
C HIS A 771 -9.89 23.32 -8.76
N LEU A 772 -9.79 22.13 -8.12
CA LEU A 772 -8.58 21.72 -7.44
C LEU A 772 -7.41 21.54 -8.44
N GLN A 773 -7.67 20.92 -9.59
CA GLN A 773 -6.67 20.74 -10.63
C GLN A 773 -6.24 22.09 -11.25
N SER A 774 -7.20 23.00 -11.49
CA SER A 774 -6.89 24.35 -12.01
C SER A 774 -6.04 25.15 -11.04
N SER A 775 -6.35 25.10 -9.73
CA SER A 775 -5.57 25.74 -8.68
C SER A 775 -4.16 25.13 -8.56
N ALA A 776 -4.04 23.80 -8.66
CA ALA A 776 -2.75 23.11 -8.64
C ALA A 776 -1.89 23.49 -9.85
N SER A 777 -2.49 23.52 -11.05
CA SER A 777 -1.80 23.91 -12.28
C SER A 777 -1.32 25.37 -12.25
N LEU A 778 -2.12 26.27 -11.67
CA LEU A 778 -1.73 27.66 -11.49
C LEU A 778 -0.52 27.78 -10.57
N LEU A 779 -0.56 27.16 -9.39
CA LEU A 779 0.56 27.16 -8.44
C LEU A 779 1.82 26.51 -9.03
N PHE A 780 1.67 25.40 -9.74
CA PHE A 780 2.78 24.75 -10.45
C PHE A 780 3.47 25.71 -11.42
N ASN A 781 2.69 26.42 -12.26
CA ASN A 781 3.22 27.37 -13.22
C ASN A 781 3.91 28.56 -12.53
N VAL A 782 3.30 29.09 -11.46
CA VAL A 782 3.87 30.18 -10.66
C VAL A 782 5.22 29.77 -10.07
N PHE A 783 5.34 28.57 -9.50
CA PHE A 783 6.62 28.09 -8.98
C PHE A 783 7.62 27.82 -10.11
N ALA A 784 7.20 27.23 -11.22
CA ALA A 784 8.11 26.98 -12.36
C ALA A 784 8.69 28.27 -12.93
N GLU A 785 7.93 29.35 -12.95
CA GLU A 785 8.33 30.66 -13.50
C GLU A 785 9.12 31.52 -12.50
N TYR A 786 8.66 31.61 -11.26
CA TYR A 786 9.19 32.57 -10.26
C TYR A 786 10.03 31.91 -9.16
N GLU A 787 9.94 30.60 -8.97
CA GLU A 787 10.62 29.86 -7.91
C GLU A 787 11.03 28.45 -8.38
N PRO A 788 11.85 28.32 -9.46
CA PRO A 788 12.14 27.02 -10.10
C PRO A 788 12.83 26.02 -9.17
N ASN A 789 13.49 26.50 -8.11
CA ASN A 789 14.13 25.65 -7.07
C ASN A 789 13.19 25.32 -5.90
N ASN A 790 11.89 25.58 -6.03
CA ASN A 790 10.90 25.24 -4.99
C ASN A 790 10.92 23.75 -4.67
N LEU A 791 11.03 23.41 -3.39
CA LEU A 791 11.18 22.04 -2.92
C LEU A 791 9.98 21.14 -3.28
N LEU A 792 8.75 21.68 -3.28
CA LEU A 792 7.55 20.92 -3.64
C LEU A 792 7.48 20.69 -5.15
N LEU A 793 7.95 21.64 -5.95
CA LEU A 793 8.07 21.47 -7.40
C LEU A 793 9.10 20.38 -7.70
N ARG A 794 10.28 20.44 -7.09
CA ARG A 794 11.34 19.42 -7.21
C ARG A 794 10.83 18.05 -6.78
N GLN A 795 10.10 17.96 -5.67
CA GLN A 795 9.47 16.73 -5.21
C GLN A 795 8.50 16.16 -6.24
N ALA A 796 7.70 17.00 -6.93
CA ALA A 796 6.76 16.54 -7.94
C ALA A 796 7.48 15.85 -9.12
N TYR A 797 8.58 16.42 -9.60
CA TYR A 797 9.40 15.79 -10.63
C TYR A 797 10.05 14.49 -10.12
N ASN A 798 10.60 14.49 -8.92
CA ASN A 798 11.21 13.29 -8.32
C ASN A 798 10.19 12.16 -8.15
N GLU A 799 8.97 12.46 -7.64
CA GLU A 799 7.93 11.44 -7.48
C GLU A 799 7.47 10.87 -8.83
N VAL A 800 7.44 11.66 -9.90
CA VAL A 800 7.18 11.15 -11.25
C VAL A 800 8.27 10.19 -11.70
N MET A 801 9.54 10.58 -11.56
CA MET A 801 10.67 9.75 -11.98
C MET A 801 10.73 8.43 -11.20
N TYR A 802 10.63 8.48 -9.86
CA TYR A 802 10.75 7.29 -9.01
C TYR A 802 9.51 6.42 -8.94
N GLN A 803 8.30 7.02 -8.89
CA GLN A 803 7.07 6.26 -8.65
C GLN A 803 6.29 5.93 -9.93
N GLN A 804 6.34 6.79 -10.96
CA GLN A 804 5.59 6.58 -12.20
C GLN A 804 6.46 6.00 -13.32
N MET A 805 7.74 6.39 -13.38
CA MET A 805 8.68 5.89 -14.39
C MET A 805 9.54 4.73 -13.89
N ASP A 806 9.57 4.51 -12.57
CA ASP A 806 10.43 3.48 -11.94
C ASP A 806 11.87 3.51 -12.51
N GLU A 807 12.49 4.70 -12.45
CA GLU A 807 13.79 4.98 -13.10
C GLU A 807 14.87 3.98 -12.69
N VAL A 808 14.89 3.58 -11.43
CA VAL A 808 15.85 2.58 -10.92
C VAL A 808 15.67 1.25 -11.65
N ARG A 809 14.43 0.81 -11.80
CA ARG A 809 14.13 -0.44 -12.48
C ARG A 809 14.38 -0.36 -13.99
N LEU A 810 14.06 0.78 -14.58
CA LEU A 810 14.37 1.07 -15.98
C LEU A 810 15.89 1.02 -16.23
N ARG A 811 16.69 1.62 -15.37
CA ARG A 811 18.16 1.57 -15.44
C ARG A 811 18.69 0.14 -15.33
N ASN A 812 18.20 -0.61 -14.33
CA ASN A 812 18.60 -2.02 -14.15
C ASN A 812 18.20 -2.87 -15.37
N MET A 813 17.06 -2.61 -15.99
CA MET A 813 16.64 -3.26 -17.23
C MET A 813 17.59 -2.93 -18.38
N LEU A 814 17.95 -1.66 -18.57
CA LEU A 814 18.89 -1.26 -19.62
C LEU A 814 20.26 -1.90 -19.44
N GLN A 815 20.80 -1.91 -18.20
CA GLN A 815 22.06 -2.59 -17.87
C GLN A 815 22.00 -4.09 -18.20
N ARG A 816 20.89 -4.75 -17.85
CA ARG A 816 20.67 -6.16 -18.21
C ARG A 816 20.64 -6.35 -19.73
N ILE A 817 19.94 -5.48 -20.47
CA ILE A 817 19.84 -5.58 -21.94
C ILE A 817 21.23 -5.39 -22.59
N GLN A 818 22.07 -4.49 -22.08
CA GLN A 818 23.44 -4.32 -22.57
C GLN A 818 24.29 -5.60 -22.44
N GLN A 819 23.97 -6.47 -21.49
CA GLN A 819 24.64 -7.74 -21.27
C GLN A 819 23.92 -8.93 -21.93
N SER A 820 22.75 -8.69 -22.54
CA SER A 820 21.91 -9.71 -23.15
C SER A 820 22.17 -9.82 -24.65
N LYS A 821 21.89 -11.00 -25.21
CA LYS A 821 21.80 -11.16 -26.67
C LYS A 821 20.45 -10.60 -27.14
N ILE A 822 20.49 -9.68 -28.08
CA ILE A 822 19.27 -9.14 -28.70
C ILE A 822 18.95 -9.97 -29.93
N ILE A 823 17.70 -10.45 -30.02
CA ILE A 823 17.18 -11.23 -31.14
C ILE A 823 16.19 -10.36 -31.90
N ILE A 824 16.50 -9.99 -33.12
CA ILE A 824 15.60 -9.23 -34.00
C ILE A 824 15.02 -10.19 -35.03
N THR A 825 13.69 -10.24 -35.12
CA THR A 825 12.97 -11.08 -36.08
C THR A 825 11.97 -10.24 -36.88
N VAL A 826 11.60 -10.76 -38.07
CA VAL A 826 10.63 -10.12 -38.99
C VAL A 826 9.51 -11.14 -39.31
N PRO A 827 8.59 -11.38 -38.38
CA PRO A 827 7.49 -12.32 -38.59
C PRO A 827 6.56 -11.83 -39.71
N ALA A 828 6.10 -12.76 -40.56
CA ALA A 828 5.17 -12.45 -41.65
C ALA A 828 3.75 -12.09 -41.19
N ARG A 829 3.40 -12.38 -39.94
CA ARG A 829 2.10 -12.12 -39.32
C ARG A 829 2.24 -11.93 -37.80
N LEU A 830 1.17 -11.50 -37.15
CA LEU A 830 1.15 -11.32 -35.71
C LEU A 830 1.47 -12.63 -34.98
N THR A 831 2.33 -12.52 -33.99
CA THR A 831 2.79 -13.64 -33.14
C THR A 831 1.92 -13.76 -31.88
N PRO A 832 1.96 -14.90 -31.16
CA PRO A 832 1.30 -15.05 -29.88
C PRO A 832 1.68 -13.98 -28.84
N PHE A 833 2.93 -13.52 -28.81
CA PHE A 833 3.41 -12.53 -27.83
C PHE A 833 2.97 -11.11 -28.18
N CYS A 834 2.96 -10.73 -29.46
CA CYS A 834 2.52 -9.37 -29.84
C CYS A 834 0.99 -9.19 -29.77
N PHE A 835 0.23 -10.27 -29.90
CA PHE A 835 -1.22 -10.23 -30.00
C PHE A 835 -1.91 -9.53 -28.80
N PRO A 836 -1.59 -9.83 -27.52
CA PRO A 836 -2.21 -9.14 -26.39
C PRO A 836 -1.87 -7.65 -26.35
N ILE A 837 -0.67 -7.23 -26.79
CA ILE A 837 -0.27 -5.83 -26.87
C ILE A 837 -1.08 -5.12 -27.95
N LYS A 838 -1.23 -5.75 -29.12
CA LYS A 838 -2.06 -5.24 -30.23
C LYS A 838 -3.53 -5.07 -29.82
N VAL A 839 -4.09 -6.02 -29.07
CA VAL A 839 -5.45 -5.91 -28.53
C VAL A 839 -5.58 -4.71 -27.56
N ASP A 840 -4.57 -4.45 -26.72
CA ASP A 840 -4.57 -3.30 -25.84
C ASP A 840 -4.50 -1.97 -26.63
N SER A 841 -3.74 -1.90 -27.72
CA SER A 841 -3.76 -0.79 -28.68
C SER A 841 -5.16 -0.53 -29.25
N MET A 842 -5.87 -1.60 -29.63
CA MET A 842 -7.23 -1.49 -30.17
C MET A 842 -8.26 -0.97 -29.14
N ARG A 843 -8.06 -1.15 -27.85
CA ARG A 843 -8.94 -0.64 -26.78
C ARG A 843 -8.94 0.88 -26.67
N GLU A 844 -7.85 1.54 -27.04
CA GLU A 844 -7.70 2.99 -26.98
C GLU A 844 -8.38 3.68 -28.18
N ASN A 845 -8.67 2.94 -29.25
CA ASN A 845 -9.33 3.47 -30.44
C ASN A 845 -10.85 3.57 -30.25
N LEU A 846 -11.42 4.77 -30.43
CA LEU A 846 -12.88 4.98 -30.44
C LEU A 846 -13.52 4.37 -31.67
N THR A 847 -14.27 3.27 -31.48
CA THR A 847 -15.03 2.64 -32.59
C THR A 847 -16.45 2.29 -32.12
N SER A 848 -17.40 2.25 -33.09
CA SER A 848 -18.77 1.83 -32.83
C SER A 848 -18.93 0.31 -32.67
N GLU A 849 -17.91 -0.46 -33.03
CA GLU A 849 -17.90 -1.92 -32.99
C GLU A 849 -17.34 -2.42 -31.67
N LYS A 850 -17.90 -3.53 -31.15
CA LYS A 850 -17.40 -4.16 -29.93
C LYS A 850 -15.99 -4.71 -30.14
N LEU A 851 -15.11 -4.47 -29.17
CA LEU A 851 -13.73 -4.98 -29.19
C LEU A 851 -13.69 -6.51 -29.41
N GLU A 852 -14.60 -7.23 -28.77
CA GLU A 852 -14.71 -8.70 -28.89
C GLU A 852 -14.90 -9.19 -30.31
N ASP A 853 -15.77 -8.53 -31.08
CA ASP A 853 -16.06 -8.92 -32.46
C ASP A 853 -14.87 -8.61 -33.37
N ARG A 854 -14.14 -7.51 -33.10
CA ARG A 854 -12.89 -7.16 -33.80
C ARG A 854 -11.79 -8.18 -33.54
N VAL A 855 -11.59 -8.53 -32.26
CA VAL A 855 -10.56 -9.51 -31.87
C VAL A 855 -10.86 -10.90 -32.44
N ARG A 856 -12.11 -11.36 -32.38
CA ARG A 856 -12.51 -12.64 -33.00
C ARG A 856 -12.24 -12.68 -34.50
N ARG A 857 -12.56 -11.63 -35.22
CA ARG A 857 -12.25 -11.57 -36.68
C ARG A 857 -10.74 -11.60 -36.91
N MET A 858 -9.96 -10.92 -36.11
CA MET A 858 -8.49 -10.94 -36.22
C MET A 858 -7.93 -12.34 -35.91
N GLN A 859 -8.43 -13.02 -34.90
CA GLN A 859 -8.05 -14.41 -34.62
C GLN A 859 -8.41 -15.35 -35.77
N GLN A 860 -9.64 -15.26 -36.33
CA GLN A 860 -10.06 -16.09 -37.49
C GLN A 860 -9.22 -15.83 -38.75
N GLN A 861 -8.66 -14.62 -38.92
CA GLN A 861 -7.75 -14.32 -40.02
C GLN A 861 -6.34 -14.88 -39.80
N LEU A 862 -5.90 -15.01 -38.57
CA LEU A 862 -4.60 -15.57 -38.20
C LEU A 862 -4.58 -17.08 -38.15
N ASP A 863 -5.73 -17.72 -37.92
CA ASP A 863 -5.90 -19.18 -37.94
C ASP A 863 -6.01 -19.75 -39.37
N LYS A 864 -6.27 -18.89 -40.39
CA LYS A 864 -6.22 -19.25 -41.81
C LYS A 864 -4.80 -19.09 -42.35
#